data_b8f2e6e077b0bdfc25837127ab878c54
#
_entry.id   b8f2e6e077b0bdfc25837127ab878c54
#
_cell.length_a   1.000
_cell.length_b   1.000
_cell.length_c   1.000
_cell.angle_alpha   90.00
_cell.angle_beta   90.00
_cell.angle_gamma   90.00
#
_symmetry.space_group_name_H-M   'P 1'
#
loop_
_entity.id
_entity.type
_entity.pdbx_description
1 polymer ?
#
loop_
_entity_poly.entity_id
_entity_poly.type
_entity_poly.pdbx_seq_one_letter_code
_entity_poly.pdbx_strand_id
1 'polypeptide(L)'
;MTWKSFLSLISAMTLAASLAGVAAPARADGDDRDHGSGDSRDHDHDGHGRKSPRVVLISLDGAKPDFIQKFIDEGVLPHDGGLARLSRNGAVAVQNVTASPSLTAVSHIAIATGSTAVHNDIPSNTFQAIVAPINTSVSGFAAAIGGYQVSPLGPSAHPTASPLWVQLRQQGKTVATATWPGGDGADISINNTVVQPAQPIRVTDYTVPFGAFGGIGAQGFSLTSANFAPDAAVATALGAAGHFSFSPVLATPLPIETFSCSSAQTATCSTNAATFDQKYAIRVAAIDTTNDGKTNYDTLVFFDATRGITAGPFHAPSTGPAYAKFGGENAPFFFEGSGAKVGAAYFVSALAPDLSVVRFARYSADFIPRNTPVLADVDDINNNIGFWRPQADFRIPERLSPGFTTFPDVEIEAMFEDMVKTFVRYQANIGERAIRNHPDADLVMVYIEQPDGSEHQFLLTDPRQGTNPTDPNSIGGNQDPAKVARYASYIRFAYQTADKAVKQIAEAAGRDSNVIVVSDHGFAPFHTSVSMTNILRNAGIDTTKVAIRTSGPAVNIYVNLQNRESGGTVDLATYNALVTQITNAVKSAVDPNPRFNFSLKNGQIFTVVETRPLQCDDAATGSCTSKTIGQDFGDVFALMAPGYNFDGIQNPGVARLGDAPFNAATTALSMPNFYGAHGHDPELPVMSATFIAAGPQIREETTIPRMRNIDVAPTIMQILGVTPHQVDGEVLHEVLR
;
A
#
# COMPACT_ATOMS: atom_id res chain seq x y z
N MET A 1 27.40 11.66 14.02
CA MET A 1 25.99 12.00 14.28
C MET A 1 25.18 10.79 13.90
N THR A 2 24.44 10.25 14.80
CA THR A 2 23.96 8.88 14.80
C THR A 2 22.72 8.70 13.89
N TRP A 3 22.70 7.63 13.19
CA TRP A 3 21.73 7.04 12.25
C TRP A 3 20.22 7.07 12.62
N LYS A 4 19.84 7.69 13.71
CA LYS A 4 18.47 7.64 14.24
C LYS A 4 17.50 8.70 13.68
N SER A 5 17.95 9.66 12.91
CA SER A 5 17.11 10.81 12.52
C SER A 5 16.50 10.72 11.11
N PHE A 6 16.85 9.74 10.30
CA PHE A 6 16.38 9.64 8.91
C PHE A 6 15.28 8.58 8.67
N LEU A 7 15.04 7.73 9.64
CA LEU A 7 14.01 6.67 9.56
C LEU A 7 12.58 7.15 9.90
N SER A 8 12.39 8.41 10.28
CA SER A 8 11.10 8.89 10.77
C SER A 8 10.12 9.38 9.68
N LEU A 9 10.52 9.42 8.42
CA LEU A 9 9.69 10.00 7.36
C LEU A 9 8.87 9.00 6.53
N ILE A 10 9.12 7.70 6.67
CA ILE A 10 8.36 6.65 5.96
C ILE A 10 7.58 5.74 6.90
N SER A 11 7.75 5.89 8.22
CA SER A 11 7.24 4.94 9.23
C SER A 11 5.97 5.36 9.97
N ALA A 12 5.14 6.21 9.42
CA ALA A 12 3.91 6.66 10.09
C ALA A 12 2.67 5.91 9.60
N MET A 13 2.72 4.59 9.57
CA MET A 13 1.51 3.78 9.42
C MET A 13 1.58 2.56 10.31
N THR A 14 1.03 2.65 11.48
CA THR A 14 0.84 1.49 12.35
C THR A 14 -0.47 1.51 13.10
N LEU A 15 -1.18 0.44 12.89
CA LEU A 15 -2.39 0.07 13.61
C LEU A 15 -2.07 -0.52 14.99
N ALA A 16 -2.88 -0.19 15.95
CA ALA A 16 -2.89 -0.83 17.27
C ALA A 16 -3.98 -1.91 17.36
N ALA A 17 -3.67 -3.05 17.88
CA ALA A 17 -4.65 -4.11 18.16
C ALA A 17 -4.49 -4.65 19.57
N SER A 18 -5.58 -4.87 20.26
CA SER A 18 -5.66 -5.46 21.60
C SER A 18 -6.11 -6.92 21.56
N LEU A 19 -5.56 -7.72 22.49
CA LEU A 19 -5.70 -9.16 22.56
C LEU A 19 -6.79 -9.63 23.55
N ALA A 20 -7.57 -10.60 23.16
CA ALA A 20 -8.09 -11.63 24.06
C ALA A 20 -8.47 -12.89 23.26
N GLY A 21 -7.94 -14.03 23.64
CA GLY A 21 -8.13 -15.26 22.92
C GLY A 21 -9.12 -16.22 23.57
N VAL A 22 -9.78 -17.03 22.76
CA VAL A 22 -10.30 -18.35 23.15
C VAL A 22 -10.29 -19.24 21.90
N ALA A 23 -9.80 -20.45 22.03
CA ALA A 23 -9.66 -21.44 20.97
C ALA A 23 -10.83 -22.40 20.88
N ALA A 24 -11.17 -22.89 19.70
CA ALA A 24 -11.84 -24.17 19.47
C ALA A 24 -11.59 -24.72 18.06
N PRO A 25 -11.77 -26.02 17.79
CA PRO A 25 -10.83 -26.79 16.98
C PRO A 25 -11.18 -26.93 15.49
N ALA A 26 -10.15 -27.24 14.72
CA ALA A 26 -10.14 -27.51 13.30
C ALA A 26 -10.80 -28.86 12.93
N ARG A 27 -11.35 -28.93 11.74
CA ARG A 27 -11.51 -30.20 11.00
C ARG A 27 -10.90 -30.08 9.61
N ALA A 28 -10.06 -31.02 9.32
CA ALA A 28 -9.46 -31.28 8.01
C ALA A 28 -10.45 -31.98 7.08
N ASP A 29 -10.32 -31.87 5.86
CA ASP A 29 -9.89 -32.68 4.89
C ASP A 29 -9.98 -32.67 3.54
N GLY A 30 -9.28 -33.11 2.83
CA GLY A 30 -9.33 -34.35 2.05
C GLY A 30 -9.62 -34.21 0.56
N ASP A 31 -8.57 -34.41 -0.13
CA ASP A 31 -8.30 -34.57 -1.56
C ASP A 31 -9.19 -35.57 -2.33
N ASP A 32 -9.28 -35.33 -3.65
CA ASP A 32 -9.24 -36.26 -4.76
C ASP A 32 -10.48 -36.83 -5.47
N ARG A 33 -10.47 -36.57 -6.79
CA ARG A 33 -10.73 -37.40 -7.97
C ARG A 33 -12.14 -37.81 -8.41
N ASP A 34 -12.45 -37.22 -9.53
CA ASP A 34 -12.78 -37.81 -10.86
C ASP A 34 -13.83 -38.92 -11.04
N HIS A 35 -14.65 -38.68 -12.06
CA HIS A 35 -15.48 -39.55 -12.91
C HIS A 35 -16.92 -39.89 -12.56
N GLY A 36 -17.75 -39.61 -13.53
CA GLY A 36 -18.92 -40.45 -13.81
C GLY A 36 -20.25 -39.78 -14.17
N SER A 37 -20.50 -39.72 -15.42
CA SER A 37 -21.78 -39.43 -16.07
C SER A 37 -23.01 -40.15 -15.48
N GLY A 38 -24.12 -39.46 -15.37
CA GLY A 38 -25.40 -40.08 -15.08
C GLY A 38 -26.57 -39.11 -15.12
N ASP A 39 -27.29 -39.15 -16.22
CA ASP A 39 -28.55 -38.47 -16.50
C ASP A 39 -29.67 -39.01 -15.61
N SER A 40 -30.43 -38.15 -14.93
CA SER A 40 -31.85 -38.39 -14.62
C SER A 40 -32.54 -37.17 -14.00
N ARG A 41 -33.67 -36.93 -14.51
CA ARG A 41 -34.67 -35.87 -14.45
C ARG A 41 -35.29 -35.62 -13.07
N ASP A 42 -35.69 -34.34 -12.97
CA ASP A 42 -36.81 -33.81 -12.20
C ASP A 42 -36.94 -34.13 -10.71
N HIS A 43 -36.79 -33.08 -9.92
CA HIS A 43 -37.84 -32.68 -8.96
C HIS A 43 -37.57 -31.26 -8.46
N ASP A 44 -38.63 -30.45 -8.48
CA ASP A 44 -38.75 -29.15 -7.87
C ASP A 44 -38.12 -29.10 -6.46
N HIS A 45 -37.10 -28.33 -6.29
CA HIS A 45 -36.72 -27.79 -5.01
C HIS A 45 -36.68 -26.28 -5.13
N ASP A 46 -37.47 -25.64 -4.29
CA ASP A 46 -37.35 -24.20 -3.99
C ASP A 46 -35.88 -23.86 -3.78
N GLY A 47 -35.22 -23.48 -4.85
CA GLY A 47 -33.84 -23.02 -4.82
C GLY A 47 -33.83 -21.67 -4.13
N HIS A 48 -33.38 -21.64 -2.88
CA HIS A 48 -32.74 -20.45 -2.37
C HIS A 48 -31.50 -20.25 -3.23
N GLY A 49 -31.65 -19.59 -4.36
CA GLY A 49 -30.58 -19.21 -5.23
C GLY A 49 -29.53 -18.45 -4.39
N ARG A 50 -28.29 -18.87 -4.49
CA ARG A 50 -27.16 -18.21 -3.87
C ARG A 50 -27.23 -16.74 -4.29
N LYS A 51 -27.58 -15.83 -3.37
CA LYS A 51 -27.61 -14.40 -3.67
C LYS A 51 -26.21 -13.95 -3.99
N SER A 52 -26.05 -13.20 -5.05
CA SER A 52 -24.80 -12.51 -5.39
C SER A 52 -24.82 -11.09 -4.80
N PRO A 53 -23.68 -10.51 -4.43
CA PRO A 53 -23.63 -9.10 -4.05
C PRO A 53 -24.23 -8.22 -5.15
N ARG A 54 -24.95 -7.16 -4.80
CA ARG A 54 -25.56 -6.28 -5.81
C ARG A 54 -24.51 -5.44 -6.54
N VAL A 55 -23.49 -4.99 -5.84
CA VAL A 55 -22.35 -4.23 -6.38
C VAL A 55 -21.05 -4.79 -5.81
N VAL A 56 -20.07 -4.97 -6.68
CA VAL A 56 -18.67 -5.23 -6.29
C VAL A 56 -17.79 -4.12 -6.85
N LEU A 57 -17.21 -3.33 -5.98
CA LEU A 57 -16.28 -2.26 -6.32
C LEU A 57 -14.85 -2.76 -6.11
N ILE A 58 -14.05 -2.75 -7.17
CA ILE A 58 -12.65 -3.18 -7.15
C ILE A 58 -11.79 -1.95 -7.44
N SER A 59 -10.87 -1.62 -6.55
CA SER A 59 -9.83 -0.62 -6.82
C SER A 59 -8.52 -1.30 -7.17
N LEU A 60 -7.90 -0.86 -8.26
CA LEU A 60 -6.54 -1.22 -8.66
C LEU A 60 -5.67 0.02 -8.46
N ASP A 61 -4.80 -0.01 -7.45
CA ASP A 61 -3.95 1.14 -7.13
C ASP A 61 -3.08 1.54 -8.32
N GLY A 62 -3.11 2.82 -8.66
CA GLY A 62 -2.30 3.41 -9.72
C GLY A 62 -2.65 2.99 -11.16
N ALA A 63 -3.66 2.15 -11.40
CA ALA A 63 -3.94 1.59 -12.71
C ALA A 63 -4.37 2.66 -13.74
N LYS A 64 -3.59 2.79 -14.80
CA LYS A 64 -3.76 3.80 -15.84
C LYS A 64 -4.66 3.31 -16.98
N PRO A 65 -5.67 4.08 -17.40
CA PRO A 65 -6.56 3.68 -18.49
C PRO A 65 -5.82 3.53 -19.83
N ASP A 66 -4.82 4.38 -20.10
CA ASP A 66 -4.00 4.30 -21.30
C ASP A 66 -3.14 3.03 -21.36
N PHE A 67 -2.62 2.57 -20.22
CA PHE A 67 -1.87 1.31 -20.15
C PHE A 67 -2.80 0.10 -20.29
N ILE A 68 -3.97 0.13 -19.65
CA ILE A 68 -4.97 -0.95 -19.81
C ILE A 68 -5.35 -1.11 -21.27
N GLN A 69 -5.73 -0.01 -21.94
CA GLN A 69 -6.10 -0.04 -23.36
C GLN A 69 -4.94 -0.53 -24.23
N LYS A 70 -3.75 0.05 -24.05
CA LYS A 70 -2.54 -0.38 -24.76
C LYS A 70 -2.25 -1.87 -24.58
N PHE A 71 -2.34 -2.39 -23.37
CA PHE A 71 -2.03 -3.80 -23.10
C PHE A 71 -3.12 -4.76 -23.60
N ILE A 72 -4.37 -4.30 -23.72
CA ILE A 72 -5.42 -5.05 -24.43
C ILE A 72 -5.09 -5.09 -25.92
N ASP A 73 -4.75 -3.96 -26.53
CA ASP A 73 -4.45 -3.84 -27.96
C ASP A 73 -3.19 -4.64 -28.36
N GLU A 74 -2.20 -4.68 -27.49
CA GLU A 74 -0.97 -5.48 -27.66
C GLU A 74 -1.16 -6.99 -27.36
N GLY A 75 -2.33 -7.41 -26.84
CA GLY A 75 -2.60 -8.79 -26.41
C GLY A 75 -1.84 -9.21 -25.14
N VAL A 76 -1.28 -8.26 -24.39
CA VAL A 76 -0.66 -8.49 -23.08
C VAL A 76 -1.73 -8.85 -22.04
N LEU A 77 -2.86 -8.14 -22.06
CA LEU A 77 -4.07 -8.51 -21.33
C LEU A 77 -4.96 -9.34 -22.24
N PRO A 78 -5.33 -10.56 -21.85
CA PRO A 78 -6.10 -11.45 -22.69
C PRO A 78 -7.53 -10.96 -22.89
N HIS A 79 -8.12 -11.24 -24.06
CA HIS A 79 -9.47 -10.82 -24.37
C HIS A 79 -10.55 -11.39 -23.42
N ASP A 80 -10.30 -12.55 -22.83
CA ASP A 80 -11.14 -13.18 -21.79
C ASP A 80 -10.69 -12.83 -20.37
N GLY A 81 -9.74 -11.92 -20.22
CA GLY A 81 -9.28 -11.38 -18.95
C GLY A 81 -10.34 -10.55 -18.23
N GLY A 82 -10.10 -10.21 -17.00
CA GLY A 82 -11.03 -9.43 -16.18
C GLY A 82 -11.32 -8.06 -16.80
N LEU A 83 -10.27 -7.28 -17.05
CA LEU A 83 -10.37 -5.91 -17.53
C LEU A 83 -10.96 -5.85 -18.96
N ALA A 84 -10.41 -6.63 -19.89
CA ALA A 84 -10.85 -6.61 -21.28
C ALA A 84 -12.31 -7.06 -21.44
N ARG A 85 -12.73 -8.06 -20.66
CA ARG A 85 -14.11 -8.56 -20.67
C ARG A 85 -15.09 -7.52 -20.12
N LEU A 86 -14.76 -6.90 -18.98
CA LEU A 86 -15.62 -5.88 -18.36
C LEU A 86 -15.73 -4.63 -19.26
N SER A 87 -14.62 -4.19 -19.87
CA SER A 87 -14.60 -3.03 -20.77
C SER A 87 -15.50 -3.23 -21.99
N ARG A 88 -15.49 -4.42 -22.60
CA ARG A 88 -16.35 -4.72 -23.77
C ARG A 88 -17.82 -4.86 -23.43
N ASN A 89 -18.13 -5.39 -22.25
CA ASN A 89 -19.50 -5.71 -21.86
C ASN A 89 -20.14 -4.62 -20.99
N GLY A 90 -19.55 -3.45 -20.94
CA GLY A 90 -19.99 -2.42 -20.03
C GLY A 90 -19.65 -1.01 -20.46
N ALA A 91 -19.38 -0.16 -19.49
CA ALA A 91 -19.03 1.26 -19.67
C ALA A 91 -17.60 1.53 -19.24
N VAL A 92 -16.92 2.43 -19.96
CA VAL A 92 -15.56 2.90 -19.66
C VAL A 92 -15.48 4.42 -19.68
N ALA A 93 -14.60 5.01 -18.87
CA ALA A 93 -14.27 6.42 -18.94
C ALA A 93 -12.94 6.62 -19.67
N VAL A 94 -12.88 7.63 -20.55
CA VAL A 94 -11.63 8.06 -21.18
C VAL A 94 -10.74 8.78 -20.18
N GLN A 95 -11.34 9.65 -19.37
CA GLN A 95 -10.68 10.33 -18.27
C GLN A 95 -11.51 10.23 -16.99
N ASN A 96 -10.91 9.73 -15.94
CA ASN A 96 -11.45 9.77 -14.58
C ASN A 96 -10.55 10.69 -13.75
N VAL A 97 -11.05 11.88 -13.44
CA VAL A 97 -10.32 12.88 -12.65
C VAL A 97 -10.34 12.49 -11.18
N THR A 98 -9.18 12.39 -10.61
CA THR A 98 -8.99 11.94 -9.23
C THR A 98 -9.22 13.06 -8.21
N ALA A 99 -9.08 12.75 -6.93
CA ALA A 99 -9.05 13.78 -5.89
C ALA A 99 -7.74 14.58 -5.94
N SER A 100 -7.73 15.76 -5.34
CA SER A 100 -6.53 16.60 -5.21
C SER A 100 -6.01 16.58 -3.78
N PRO A 101 -4.74 16.20 -3.58
CA PRO A 101 -3.78 15.63 -4.55
C PRO A 101 -4.14 14.19 -4.96
N SER A 102 -3.64 13.75 -6.11
CA SER A 102 -3.88 12.40 -6.67
C SER A 102 -3.11 11.33 -5.89
N LEU A 103 -3.45 11.14 -4.62
CA LEU A 103 -2.77 10.25 -3.68
C LEU A 103 -3.69 9.12 -3.22
N THR A 104 -3.10 7.99 -2.87
CA THR A 104 -3.82 6.76 -2.52
C THR A 104 -4.87 6.97 -1.43
N ALA A 105 -4.51 7.49 -0.25
CA ALA A 105 -5.48 7.71 0.82
C ALA A 105 -6.55 8.73 0.43
N VAL A 106 -6.14 9.85 -0.16
CA VAL A 106 -7.04 10.95 -0.56
C VAL A 106 -8.08 10.46 -1.55
N SER A 107 -7.63 9.74 -2.59
CA SER A 107 -8.51 9.28 -3.67
C SER A 107 -9.39 8.11 -3.26
N HIS A 108 -8.89 7.14 -2.48
CA HIS A 108 -9.73 6.03 -1.99
C HIS A 108 -10.83 6.52 -1.05
N ILE A 109 -10.53 7.51 -0.22
CA ILE A 109 -11.53 8.13 0.63
C ILE A 109 -12.52 8.97 -0.18
N ALA A 110 -12.04 9.68 -1.20
CA ALA A 110 -12.91 10.42 -2.11
C ALA A 110 -13.87 9.48 -2.88
N ILE A 111 -13.39 8.34 -3.38
CA ILE A 111 -14.23 7.30 -3.98
C ILE A 111 -15.25 6.78 -2.97
N ALA A 112 -14.83 6.50 -1.74
CA ALA A 112 -15.70 5.93 -0.72
C ALA A 112 -16.74 6.91 -0.18
N THR A 113 -16.45 8.21 -0.17
CA THR A 113 -17.36 9.24 0.37
C THR A 113 -18.18 9.93 -0.72
N GLY A 114 -17.73 9.89 -1.96
CA GLY A 114 -18.27 10.75 -3.02
C GLY A 114 -17.96 12.23 -2.80
N SER A 115 -16.92 12.55 -2.02
CA SER A 115 -16.62 13.92 -1.61
C SER A 115 -15.13 14.22 -1.62
N THR A 116 -14.79 15.47 -1.85
CA THR A 116 -13.41 15.96 -1.82
C THR A 116 -12.89 16.12 -0.40
N ALA A 117 -11.57 16.36 -0.27
CA ALA A 117 -10.94 16.60 1.03
C ALA A 117 -11.49 17.81 1.79
N VAL A 118 -12.23 18.71 1.13
CA VAL A 118 -12.97 19.80 1.79
C VAL A 118 -14.01 19.26 2.77
N HIS A 119 -14.63 18.11 2.44
CA HIS A 119 -15.70 17.51 3.25
C HIS A 119 -15.31 16.20 3.91
N ASN A 120 -14.34 15.46 3.39
CA ASN A 120 -13.89 14.22 4.01
C ASN A 120 -12.66 14.39 4.91
N ASP A 121 -12.00 15.55 4.86
CA ASP A 121 -10.90 15.97 5.72
C ASP A 121 -9.62 15.11 5.63
N ILE A 122 -9.40 14.45 4.49
CA ILE A 122 -8.19 13.68 4.21
C ILE A 122 -7.36 14.39 3.12
N PRO A 123 -6.45 15.31 3.51
CA PRO A 123 -5.73 16.15 2.55
C PRO A 123 -4.46 15.51 1.97
N SER A 124 -4.00 14.38 2.53
CA SER A 124 -2.75 13.73 2.12
C SER A 124 -2.65 12.32 2.68
N ASN A 125 -1.72 11.51 2.16
CA ASN A 125 -1.37 10.22 2.77
C ASN A 125 -0.83 10.38 4.20
N THR A 126 -0.17 11.52 4.48
CA THR A 126 0.26 11.91 5.82
C THR A 126 0.13 13.42 5.97
N PHE A 127 -0.52 13.87 7.03
CA PHE A 127 -0.75 15.28 7.27
C PHE A 127 -0.59 15.65 8.74
N GLN A 128 -0.56 16.93 9.06
CA GLN A 128 -0.57 17.47 10.41
C GLN A 128 -2.02 17.68 10.84
N ALA A 129 -2.41 17.14 11.98
CA ALA A 129 -3.70 17.52 12.54
C ALA A 129 -3.67 18.98 13.00
N ILE A 130 -4.50 19.83 12.43
CA ILE A 130 -4.71 21.19 12.89
C ILE A 130 -5.16 21.15 14.36
N VAL A 131 -4.83 22.14 15.16
CA VAL A 131 -5.05 22.27 16.60
C VAL A 131 -4.20 21.34 17.50
N ALA A 132 -3.58 20.30 16.95
CA ALA A 132 -2.63 19.48 17.68
C ALA A 132 -1.27 20.18 17.85
N PRO A 133 -0.38 19.70 18.74
CA PRO A 133 1.00 20.18 18.77
C PRO A 133 1.65 20.07 17.39
N ILE A 134 2.45 21.06 17.04
CA ILE A 134 3.18 21.01 15.76
C ILE A 134 4.00 19.72 15.65
N ASN A 135 4.07 19.13 14.47
CA ASN A 135 4.63 17.81 14.19
C ASN A 135 3.78 16.60 14.64
N THR A 136 2.55 16.80 15.05
CA THR A 136 1.59 15.70 15.21
C THR A 136 1.16 15.21 13.83
N SER A 137 1.62 14.03 13.47
CA SER A 137 1.34 13.41 12.16
C SER A 137 0.14 12.48 12.22
N VAL A 138 -0.74 12.59 11.24
CA VAL A 138 -1.89 11.70 11.05
C VAL A 138 -1.71 10.96 9.72
N SER A 139 -2.01 9.66 9.73
CA SER A 139 -2.06 8.86 8.51
C SER A 139 -3.43 9.00 7.84
N GLY A 140 -3.46 9.39 6.57
CA GLY A 140 -4.68 9.44 5.78
C GLY A 140 -5.35 8.08 5.57
N PHE A 141 -4.60 6.99 5.69
CA PHE A 141 -5.13 5.63 5.58
C PHE A 141 -5.87 5.16 6.83
N ALA A 142 -5.55 5.73 7.98
CA ALA A 142 -6.13 5.36 9.27
C ALA A 142 -6.99 6.46 9.89
N ALA A 143 -6.97 7.66 9.32
CA ALA A 143 -7.76 8.77 9.82
C ALA A 143 -9.25 8.48 9.64
N ALA A 144 -10.01 8.71 10.70
CA ALA A 144 -11.44 8.58 10.62
C ALA A 144 -12.02 9.70 9.77
N ILE A 145 -12.76 9.28 8.82
CA ILE A 145 -13.57 10.19 8.04
C ILE A 145 -14.70 10.65 8.94
N GLY A 146 -14.88 11.92 9.05
CA GLY A 146 -16.02 12.40 9.76
C GLY A 146 -15.77 12.83 11.21
N GLY A 147 -14.62 13.36 11.55
CA GLY A 147 -14.37 13.99 12.84
C GLY A 147 -13.71 13.10 13.85
N TYR A 148 -12.43 12.90 13.66
CA TYR A 148 -11.60 12.40 14.73
C TYR A 148 -11.39 13.49 15.79
N GLN A 149 -11.32 13.06 17.03
CA GLN A 149 -11.07 13.95 18.14
C GLN A 149 -9.59 14.07 18.38
N VAL A 150 -9.03 15.24 18.18
CA VAL A 150 -7.67 15.54 18.60
C VAL A 150 -7.72 15.94 20.07
N SER A 151 -7.40 15.02 20.97
CA SER A 151 -7.39 15.29 22.41
C SER A 151 -6.33 16.34 22.78
N PRO A 152 -6.61 17.28 23.63
CA PRO A 152 -7.87 17.56 24.36
C PRO A 152 -8.77 18.60 23.67
N LEU A 153 -8.57 18.91 22.42
CA LEU A 153 -9.02 20.12 21.76
C LEU A 153 -10.34 19.97 20.99
N GLY A 154 -10.96 18.81 21.09
CA GLY A 154 -12.24 18.55 20.44
C GLY A 154 -12.14 17.91 19.06
N PRO A 155 -13.28 17.62 18.43
CA PRO A 155 -13.32 16.97 17.12
C PRO A 155 -12.81 17.92 16.03
N SER A 156 -12.28 17.33 14.95
CA SER A 156 -12.16 18.05 13.69
C SER A 156 -13.54 18.62 13.33
N ALA A 157 -13.59 19.88 12.97
CA ALA A 157 -14.84 20.60 12.81
C ALA A 157 -15.64 20.20 11.60
N HIS A 158 -14.97 19.66 10.64
CA HIS A 158 -15.56 19.22 9.40
C HIS A 158 -15.05 17.85 9.07
N PRO A 159 -15.90 16.92 9.09
CA PRO A 159 -16.36 16.40 7.86
C PRO A 159 -17.84 16.20 7.91
N THR A 160 -18.37 16.61 6.90
CA THR A 160 -19.78 16.37 6.63
C THR A 160 -19.96 15.12 5.77
N ALA A 161 -18.89 14.60 5.18
CA ALA A 161 -18.93 13.40 4.36
C ALA A 161 -18.83 12.12 5.20
N SER A 162 -19.62 11.13 4.84
CA SER A 162 -19.55 9.77 5.40
C SER A 162 -19.23 8.76 4.30
N PRO A 163 -18.40 7.75 4.58
CA PRO A 163 -18.07 6.72 3.58
C PRO A 163 -19.26 5.80 3.29
N LEU A 164 -19.23 5.14 2.15
CA LEU A 164 -20.27 4.19 1.68
C LEU A 164 -20.64 3.16 2.76
N TRP A 165 -19.65 2.60 3.47
CA TRP A 165 -19.92 1.62 4.53
C TRP A 165 -20.67 2.17 5.74
N VAL A 166 -20.65 3.48 5.95
CA VAL A 166 -21.47 4.14 6.98
C VAL A 166 -22.84 4.53 6.41
N GLN A 167 -22.89 5.25 5.29
CA GLN A 167 -24.12 5.75 4.70
C GLN A 167 -25.09 4.62 4.32
N LEU A 168 -24.60 3.56 3.70
CA LEU A 168 -25.41 2.43 3.29
C LEU A 168 -25.98 1.67 4.48
N ARG A 169 -25.18 1.46 5.53
CA ARG A 169 -25.66 0.79 6.74
C ARG A 169 -26.70 1.57 7.51
N GLN A 170 -26.54 2.90 7.58
CA GLN A 170 -27.57 3.77 8.16
C GLN A 170 -28.93 3.65 7.45
N GLN A 171 -28.92 3.20 6.19
CA GLN A 171 -30.11 2.96 5.36
C GLN A 171 -30.45 1.47 5.23
N GLY A 172 -29.97 0.64 6.14
CA GLY A 172 -30.29 -0.78 6.23
C GLY A 172 -29.65 -1.68 5.18
N LYS A 173 -28.63 -1.19 4.48
CA LYS A 173 -27.83 -1.96 3.52
C LYS A 173 -26.69 -2.68 4.18
N THR A 174 -26.24 -3.76 3.57
CA THR A 174 -25.09 -4.55 4.01
C THR A 174 -23.87 -4.27 3.15
N VAL A 175 -22.72 -4.05 3.80
CA VAL A 175 -21.45 -3.74 3.13
C VAL A 175 -20.35 -4.63 3.70
N ALA A 176 -19.50 -5.17 2.87
CA ALA A 176 -18.26 -5.81 3.25
C ALA A 176 -17.06 -5.12 2.55
N THR A 177 -15.97 -4.91 3.28
CA THR A 177 -14.75 -4.34 2.70
C THR A 177 -13.62 -5.35 2.80
N ALA A 178 -12.82 -5.45 1.76
CA ALA A 178 -11.66 -6.31 1.69
C ALA A 178 -10.44 -5.45 1.35
N THR A 179 -9.57 -5.22 2.35
CA THR A 179 -8.32 -4.46 2.20
C THR A 179 -8.47 -2.99 1.78
N TRP A 180 -9.65 -2.41 1.83
CA TRP A 180 -9.90 -1.04 1.36
C TRP A 180 -9.21 0.01 2.25
N PRO A 181 -8.42 0.94 1.70
CA PRO A 181 -7.78 2.01 2.46
C PRO A 181 -8.79 2.86 3.24
N GLY A 182 -8.59 3.01 4.54
CA GLY A 182 -9.49 3.72 5.44
C GLY A 182 -10.70 2.92 5.93
N GLY A 183 -10.85 1.67 5.49
CA GLY A 183 -11.93 0.76 5.91
C GLY A 183 -11.56 -0.19 7.06
N ASP A 184 -10.39 -0.11 7.63
CA ASP A 184 -9.80 -1.14 8.48
C ASP A 184 -10.36 -1.26 9.91
N GLY A 185 -11.26 -0.38 10.31
CA GLY A 185 -11.90 -0.46 11.62
C GLY A 185 -10.99 -0.20 12.84
N ALA A 186 -9.75 0.21 12.63
CA ALA A 186 -8.78 0.41 13.71
C ALA A 186 -9.09 1.61 14.61
N ASP A 187 -8.57 1.56 15.83
CA ASP A 187 -8.47 2.75 16.67
C ASP A 187 -7.45 3.73 16.07
N ILE A 188 -7.81 5.00 16.01
CA ILE A 188 -6.87 6.06 15.63
C ILE A 188 -6.26 6.65 16.89
N SER A 189 -4.95 6.62 16.96
CA SER A 189 -4.18 7.14 18.08
C SER A 189 -3.25 8.26 17.65
N ILE A 190 -3.26 9.35 18.40
CA ILE A 190 -2.32 10.46 18.28
C ILE A 190 -1.58 10.58 19.62
N ASN A 191 -0.25 10.57 19.58
CA ASN A 191 0.58 10.64 20.78
C ASN A 191 0.14 9.64 21.88
N ASN A 192 -0.13 8.40 21.51
CA ASN A 192 -0.60 7.31 22.38
C ASN A 192 -2.00 7.50 22.99
N THR A 193 -2.74 8.48 22.54
CA THR A 193 -4.13 8.67 22.95
C THR A 193 -5.04 8.23 21.82
N VAL A 194 -5.96 7.31 22.10
CA VAL A 194 -7.02 6.95 21.14
C VAL A 194 -7.90 8.16 20.95
N VAL A 195 -7.81 8.78 19.80
CA VAL A 195 -8.60 9.96 19.43
C VAL A 195 -9.90 9.57 18.75
N GLN A 196 -9.93 8.38 18.14
CA GLN A 196 -11.15 7.75 17.68
C GLN A 196 -11.06 6.25 17.90
N PRO A 197 -11.95 5.69 18.71
CA PRO A 197 -12.03 4.24 18.86
C PRO A 197 -12.55 3.58 17.58
N ALA A 198 -12.21 2.31 17.40
CA ALA A 198 -12.78 1.48 16.36
C ALA A 198 -14.29 1.57 16.35
N GLN A 199 -14.88 1.89 15.21
CA GLN A 199 -16.31 2.07 15.10
C GLN A 199 -17.01 0.72 14.97
N PRO A 200 -18.00 0.40 15.81
CA PRO A 200 -18.75 -0.87 15.67
C PRO A 200 -19.57 -0.94 14.36
N ILE A 201 -19.78 0.19 13.69
CA ILE A 201 -20.41 0.29 12.38
C ILE A 201 -19.39 0.21 11.21
N ARG A 202 -18.10 0.23 11.50
CA ARG A 202 -17.12 -0.20 10.52
C ARG A 202 -17.29 -1.69 10.32
N VAL A 203 -17.41 -2.00 9.09
CA VAL A 203 -17.83 -3.29 8.63
C VAL A 203 -16.72 -4.28 8.79
N THR A 204 -17.10 -5.50 8.75
CA THR A 204 -16.34 -6.67 8.40
C THR A 204 -15.23 -6.28 7.45
N ASP A 205 -14.08 -6.00 8.03
CA ASP A 205 -12.91 -5.67 7.25
C ASP A 205 -12.01 -6.88 7.24
N TYR A 206 -11.97 -7.52 6.10
CA TYR A 206 -10.86 -8.40 5.79
C TYR A 206 -9.63 -7.51 5.59
N THR A 207 -9.14 -6.94 6.70
CA THR A 207 -7.99 -6.06 6.65
C THR A 207 -6.70 -6.84 6.53
N VAL A 208 -6.02 -6.55 5.45
CA VAL A 208 -4.56 -6.66 5.40
C VAL A 208 -4.02 -5.29 5.75
N PRO A 209 -3.05 -5.14 6.66
CA PRO A 209 -2.47 -3.85 6.94
C PRO A 209 -1.91 -3.28 5.65
N PHE A 210 -2.41 -2.14 5.27
CA PHE A 210 -1.85 -1.38 4.17
C PHE A 210 -0.56 -0.71 4.64
N GLY A 211 0.51 -0.80 3.85
CA GLY A 211 1.78 -0.17 4.21
C GLY A 211 2.44 -0.76 5.46
N ALA A 212 2.33 -2.03 5.62
CA ALA A 212 2.87 -2.86 6.69
C ALA A 212 4.39 -2.82 6.78
N PHE A 213 4.96 -1.67 7.07
CA PHE A 213 6.41 -1.47 7.23
C PHE A 213 6.81 -1.33 8.70
N GLY A 214 5.94 -1.74 9.60
CA GLY A 214 6.05 -1.37 11.00
C GLY A 214 6.92 -2.27 11.87
N GLY A 215 7.20 -3.48 11.46
CA GLY A 215 7.90 -4.45 12.29
C GLY A 215 9.42 -4.44 12.08
N ILE A 216 9.90 -5.35 11.25
CA ILE A 216 11.31 -5.42 10.84
C ILE A 216 11.38 -5.27 9.33
N GLY A 217 12.21 -4.37 8.84
CA GLY A 217 12.52 -4.23 7.41
C GLY A 217 13.12 -5.51 6.83
N ALA A 218 13.11 -5.63 5.51
CA ALA A 218 13.70 -6.76 4.81
C ALA A 218 15.18 -6.95 5.11
N GLN A 219 15.66 -8.19 5.08
CA GLN A 219 17.05 -8.57 5.33
C GLN A 219 17.53 -9.55 4.26
N GLY A 220 18.63 -9.26 3.60
CA GLY A 220 19.32 -10.16 2.69
C GLY A 220 20.39 -10.99 3.40
N PHE A 221 20.56 -12.23 2.98
CA PHE A 221 21.56 -13.16 3.50
C PHE A 221 22.35 -13.77 2.35
N SER A 222 23.68 -13.74 2.47
CA SER A 222 24.62 -14.40 1.58
C SER A 222 25.47 -15.37 2.37
N LEU A 223 25.32 -16.65 2.12
CA LEU A 223 26.01 -17.74 2.81
C LEU A 223 26.76 -18.61 1.81
N THR A 224 27.67 -19.43 2.32
CA THR A 224 28.40 -20.46 1.57
C THR A 224 28.40 -21.77 2.35
N SER A 225 28.89 -22.84 1.77
CA SER A 225 29.05 -24.14 2.43
C SER A 225 29.82 -24.07 3.75
N ALA A 226 30.75 -23.11 3.88
CA ALA A 226 31.53 -22.89 5.12
C ALA A 226 30.67 -22.42 6.31
N ASN A 227 29.48 -21.91 6.07
CA ASN A 227 28.57 -21.48 7.13
C ASN A 227 27.76 -22.64 7.72
N PHE A 228 27.64 -23.73 6.99
CA PHE A 228 26.78 -24.84 7.35
C PHE A 228 27.58 -25.99 8.02
N ALA A 229 26.94 -26.64 8.97
CA ALA A 229 27.50 -27.81 9.64
C ALA A 229 26.45 -28.94 9.73
N PRO A 230 26.86 -30.22 9.74
CA PRO A 230 25.95 -31.35 9.93
C PRO A 230 25.15 -31.22 11.23
N ASP A 231 23.84 -31.45 11.16
CA ASP A 231 22.95 -31.38 12.31
C ASP A 231 21.98 -32.58 12.36
N ALA A 232 22.38 -33.59 13.09
CA ALA A 232 21.58 -34.81 13.26
C ALA A 232 20.28 -34.59 14.04
N ALA A 233 20.24 -33.60 14.94
CA ALA A 233 19.03 -33.27 15.69
C ALA A 233 17.98 -32.66 14.78
N VAL A 234 18.39 -31.75 13.92
CA VAL A 234 17.52 -31.16 12.88
C VAL A 234 17.06 -32.24 11.90
N ALA A 235 17.93 -33.11 11.45
CA ALA A 235 17.55 -34.23 10.57
C ALA A 235 16.48 -35.15 11.23
N THR A 236 16.64 -35.45 12.49
CA THR A 236 15.66 -36.26 13.25
C THR A 236 14.31 -35.55 13.39
N ALA A 237 14.35 -34.22 13.67
CA ALA A 237 13.12 -33.41 13.81
C ALA A 237 12.38 -33.27 12.46
N LEU A 238 13.10 -33.09 11.37
CA LEU A 238 12.54 -33.10 10.02
C LEU A 238 11.87 -34.42 9.67
N GLY A 239 12.56 -35.55 9.95
CA GLY A 239 11.98 -36.88 9.77
C GLY A 239 10.71 -37.14 10.59
N ALA A 240 10.69 -36.68 11.84
CA ALA A 240 9.51 -36.73 12.68
C ALA A 240 8.34 -35.87 12.18
N ALA A 241 8.66 -34.77 11.47
CA ALA A 241 7.69 -33.88 10.81
C ALA A 241 7.27 -34.40 9.41
N GLY A 242 7.75 -35.56 8.98
CA GLY A 242 7.42 -36.14 7.67
C GLY A 242 8.25 -35.61 6.50
N HIS A 243 9.33 -34.89 6.78
CA HIS A 243 10.23 -34.34 5.76
C HIS A 243 11.58 -35.09 5.79
N PHE A 244 11.98 -35.58 4.64
CA PHE A 244 13.23 -36.33 4.51
C PHE A 244 14.21 -35.60 3.62
N SER A 245 15.50 -35.70 3.95
CA SER A 245 16.60 -35.26 3.11
C SER A 245 17.37 -36.46 2.61
N PHE A 246 17.60 -36.53 1.29
CA PHE A 246 18.41 -37.57 0.66
C PHE A 246 19.92 -37.30 0.75
N SER A 247 20.28 -36.06 1.15
CA SER A 247 21.65 -35.68 1.51
C SER A 247 21.73 -35.41 3.05
N PRO A 248 22.93 -35.39 3.64
CA PRO A 248 23.10 -35.02 5.04
C PRO A 248 22.51 -33.64 5.32
N VAL A 249 21.67 -33.52 6.35
CA VAL A 249 21.10 -32.22 6.74
C VAL A 249 22.21 -31.34 7.30
N LEU A 250 22.38 -30.18 6.72
CA LEU A 250 23.33 -29.15 7.16
C LEU A 250 22.56 -27.95 7.66
N ALA A 251 22.96 -27.37 8.80
CA ALA A 251 22.27 -26.22 9.38
C ALA A 251 23.22 -25.14 9.87
N THR A 252 22.71 -23.90 9.93
CA THR A 252 23.43 -22.74 10.50
C THR A 252 22.47 -21.82 11.24
N PRO A 253 22.89 -21.14 12.31
CA PRO A 253 22.12 -20.06 12.92
C PRO A 253 22.20 -18.81 12.02
N LEU A 254 21.12 -18.04 12.00
CA LEU A 254 21.11 -16.68 11.48
C LEU A 254 21.36 -15.67 12.62
N PRO A 255 21.73 -14.44 12.30
CA PRO A 255 21.78 -13.35 13.29
C PRO A 255 20.44 -13.25 14.02
N ILE A 256 20.51 -12.98 15.33
CA ILE A 256 19.30 -12.80 16.14
C ILE A 256 18.62 -11.50 15.71
N GLU A 257 17.35 -11.60 15.35
CA GLU A 257 16.50 -10.45 15.04
C GLU A 257 15.68 -10.05 16.26
N THR A 258 15.53 -8.75 16.48
CA THR A 258 14.73 -8.21 17.57
C THR A 258 13.55 -7.48 16.98
N PHE A 259 12.34 -7.94 17.29
CA PHE A 259 11.14 -7.17 17.10
C PHE A 259 10.98 -6.23 18.27
N SER A 260 11.09 -4.94 18.02
CA SER A 260 10.84 -3.93 19.04
C SER A 260 9.67 -3.04 18.63
N CYS A 261 8.89 -2.65 19.62
CA CYS A 261 7.89 -1.64 19.44
C CYS A 261 8.55 -0.32 19.03
N SER A 262 8.28 0.13 17.82
CA SER A 262 8.63 1.49 17.45
C SER A 262 7.67 2.47 18.16
N SER A 263 8.15 3.68 18.41
CA SER A 263 7.38 4.76 19.05
C SER A 263 6.11 5.17 18.28
N ALA A 264 5.94 4.69 17.04
CA ALA A 264 4.76 4.93 16.23
C ALA A 264 3.64 3.88 16.41
N GLN A 265 3.94 2.72 17.05
CA GLN A 265 3.01 1.61 17.26
C GLN A 265 2.43 1.55 18.67
N THR A 266 2.33 2.64 19.30
CA THR A 266 2.50 2.83 20.74
C THR A 266 1.33 2.46 21.62
N ALA A 267 0.08 2.48 21.19
CA ALA A 267 -1.03 2.20 22.12
C ALA A 267 -1.07 0.73 22.54
N THR A 268 -0.81 -0.19 21.63
CA THR A 268 -0.76 -1.64 21.92
C THR A 268 0.58 -2.07 22.50
N CYS A 269 1.66 -1.43 22.07
CA CYS A 269 3.00 -1.73 22.51
C CYS A 269 3.34 -1.18 23.91
N SER A 270 2.83 -0.01 24.28
CA SER A 270 3.13 0.61 25.58
C SER A 270 2.60 -0.18 26.78
N THR A 271 1.51 -0.93 26.58
CA THR A 271 0.94 -1.80 27.62
C THR A 271 1.62 -3.16 27.71
N ASN A 272 2.39 -3.58 26.70
CA ASN A 272 2.97 -4.90 26.58
C ASN A 272 4.37 -4.89 25.94
N ALA A 273 5.22 -3.88 26.21
CA ALA A 273 6.56 -3.75 25.61
C ALA A 273 7.41 -5.03 25.75
N ALA A 274 7.35 -5.70 26.91
CA ALA A 274 8.07 -6.96 27.13
C ALA A 274 7.58 -8.11 26.23
N THR A 275 6.38 -8.01 25.67
CA THR A 275 5.80 -8.99 24.76
C THR A 275 6.21 -8.73 23.32
N PHE A 276 6.47 -7.48 22.97
CA PHE A 276 6.83 -7.04 21.62
C PHE A 276 8.34 -6.92 21.41
N ASP A 277 9.12 -6.64 22.45
CA ASP A 277 10.59 -6.60 22.37
C ASP A 277 11.16 -8.01 22.48
N GLN A 278 10.87 -8.86 21.49
CA GLN A 278 11.31 -10.24 21.48
C GLN A 278 12.46 -10.48 20.52
N LYS A 279 13.38 -11.33 20.96
CA LYS A 279 14.50 -11.79 20.15
C LYS A 279 14.15 -13.13 19.52
N TYR A 280 14.31 -13.22 18.21
CA TYR A 280 14.08 -14.44 17.46
C TYR A 280 15.39 -15.00 16.95
N ALA A 281 15.69 -16.21 17.37
CA ALA A 281 16.86 -16.97 16.93
C ALA A 281 16.43 -17.93 15.82
N ILE A 282 16.52 -17.48 14.58
CA ILE A 282 16.19 -18.31 13.43
C ILE A 282 17.40 -19.14 13.01
N ARG A 283 17.15 -20.39 12.66
CA ARG A 283 18.11 -21.27 12.02
C ARG A 283 17.64 -21.58 10.61
N VAL A 284 18.58 -21.82 9.73
CA VAL A 284 18.32 -22.35 8.39
C VAL A 284 19.00 -23.70 8.22
N ALA A 285 18.23 -24.68 7.71
CA ALA A 285 18.73 -25.98 7.34
C ALA A 285 18.63 -26.16 5.83
N ALA A 286 19.66 -26.73 5.23
CA ALA A 286 19.66 -27.15 3.82
C ALA A 286 19.30 -28.64 3.75
N ILE A 287 18.31 -28.97 2.90
CA ILE A 287 17.86 -30.32 2.64
C ILE A 287 17.82 -30.60 1.13
N ASP A 288 17.90 -31.87 0.81
CA ASP A 288 17.78 -32.43 -0.52
C ASP A 288 16.47 -33.21 -0.61
N THR A 289 15.54 -32.69 -1.41
CA THR A 289 14.24 -33.34 -1.61
C THR A 289 14.19 -34.29 -2.79
N THR A 290 15.33 -34.47 -3.51
CA THR A 290 15.45 -35.31 -4.72
C THR A 290 16.20 -36.60 -4.42
N ASN A 291 15.64 -37.75 -4.81
CA ASN A 291 16.30 -39.04 -4.65
C ASN A 291 17.04 -39.42 -5.97
N ASP A 292 18.10 -38.68 -6.28
CA ASP A 292 18.86 -38.86 -7.50
C ASP A 292 20.24 -39.52 -7.29
N GLY A 293 20.56 -39.89 -6.05
CA GLY A 293 21.82 -40.54 -5.68
C GLY A 293 23.01 -39.59 -5.62
N LYS A 294 22.79 -38.26 -5.65
CA LYS A 294 23.84 -37.25 -5.52
C LYS A 294 23.69 -36.52 -4.21
N THR A 295 24.76 -35.93 -3.72
CA THR A 295 24.69 -34.98 -2.62
C THR A 295 24.43 -33.61 -3.22
N ASN A 296 23.20 -33.14 -3.09
CA ASN A 296 22.76 -31.84 -3.58
C ASN A 296 21.69 -31.24 -2.64
N TYR A 297 21.51 -29.92 -2.70
CA TYR A 297 20.55 -29.21 -1.86
C TYR A 297 19.66 -28.36 -2.74
N ASP A 298 18.35 -28.49 -2.54
CA ASP A 298 17.33 -27.76 -3.33
C ASP A 298 16.34 -26.95 -2.49
N THR A 299 16.37 -27.13 -1.17
CA THR A 299 15.39 -26.51 -0.27
C THR A 299 16.08 -26.02 1.01
N LEU A 300 15.71 -24.81 1.41
CA LEU A 300 16.06 -24.24 2.71
C LEU A 300 14.87 -24.29 3.66
N VAL A 301 15.10 -24.71 4.91
CA VAL A 301 14.11 -24.80 5.96
C VAL A 301 14.46 -23.78 7.03
N PHE A 302 13.60 -22.80 7.23
CA PHE A 302 13.75 -21.75 8.24
C PHE A 302 12.89 -22.09 9.46
N PHE A 303 13.44 -22.06 10.65
CA PHE A 303 12.73 -22.38 11.88
C PHE A 303 13.30 -21.64 13.09
N ASP A 304 12.45 -21.39 14.07
CA ASP A 304 12.87 -20.81 15.35
C ASP A 304 13.66 -21.84 16.16
N ALA A 305 14.88 -21.50 16.55
CA ALA A 305 15.77 -22.38 17.30
C ALA A 305 15.20 -22.82 18.67
N THR A 306 14.35 -21.99 19.26
CA THR A 306 13.71 -22.27 20.57
C THR A 306 12.55 -23.23 20.44
N ARG A 307 11.75 -23.08 19.37
CA ARG A 307 10.54 -23.90 19.14
C ARG A 307 10.82 -25.15 18.33
N GLY A 308 11.89 -25.11 17.53
CA GLY A 308 12.32 -26.23 16.71
C GLY A 308 11.42 -26.48 15.49
N ILE A 309 11.53 -27.66 14.93
CA ILE A 309 10.72 -28.17 13.84
C ILE A 309 9.63 -29.05 14.43
N THR A 310 8.37 -28.68 14.22
CA THR A 310 7.21 -29.43 14.70
C THR A 310 6.50 -30.15 13.57
N ALA A 311 5.90 -31.30 13.87
CA ALA A 311 5.03 -32.00 12.94
C ALA A 311 3.64 -31.36 12.92
N GLY A 312 3.00 -31.36 11.76
CA GLY A 312 1.61 -30.94 11.60
C GLY A 312 1.42 -29.71 10.71
N PRO A 313 0.17 -29.37 10.44
CA PRO A 313 -0.11 -28.20 9.63
C PRO A 313 0.35 -26.94 10.38
N PHE A 314 1.13 -26.14 9.68
CA PHE A 314 1.62 -24.88 10.18
C PHE A 314 0.55 -23.81 9.99
N HIS A 315 -0.49 -23.87 10.82
CA HIS A 315 -1.58 -22.88 10.84
C HIS A 315 -1.36 -21.88 11.96
N ALA A 316 -1.83 -20.65 11.74
CA ALA A 316 -1.98 -19.73 12.84
C ALA A 316 -2.79 -20.41 13.97
N PRO A 317 -2.36 -20.31 15.22
CA PRO A 317 -1.31 -19.44 15.75
C PRO A 317 0.06 -20.09 15.89
N SER A 318 0.39 -21.15 15.20
CA SER A 318 1.66 -21.84 15.39
C SER A 318 2.77 -21.31 14.50
N THR A 319 3.97 -21.16 15.06
CA THR A 319 5.19 -20.91 14.31
C THR A 319 5.68 -22.24 13.75
N GLY A 320 5.40 -22.48 12.50
CA GLY A 320 5.98 -23.62 11.78
C GLY A 320 7.21 -23.22 11.01
N PRO A 321 8.07 -24.18 10.61
CA PRO A 321 9.15 -23.91 9.71
C PRO A 321 8.63 -23.46 8.33
N ALA A 322 9.37 -22.56 7.69
CA ALA A 322 9.15 -22.19 6.30
C ALA A 322 10.06 -23.05 5.40
N TYR A 323 9.49 -23.68 4.38
CA TYR A 323 10.19 -24.46 3.38
C TYR A 323 10.28 -23.66 2.08
N ALA A 324 11.44 -23.11 1.76
CA ALA A 324 11.65 -22.31 0.58
C ALA A 324 12.57 -23.02 -0.42
N LYS A 325 12.08 -23.22 -1.63
CA LYS A 325 12.85 -23.79 -2.74
C LYS A 325 13.43 -22.71 -3.64
N PHE A 326 14.61 -22.94 -4.17
CA PHE A 326 15.12 -22.12 -5.27
C PHE A 326 14.17 -22.20 -6.47
N GLY A 327 13.79 -21.04 -7.02
CA GLY A 327 12.82 -20.93 -8.10
C GLY A 327 11.35 -21.12 -7.67
N GLY A 328 11.11 -21.31 -6.37
CA GLY A 328 9.77 -21.33 -5.78
C GLY A 328 9.32 -19.93 -5.34
N GLU A 329 8.07 -19.83 -4.93
CA GLU A 329 7.53 -18.62 -4.30
C GLU A 329 8.06 -18.45 -2.87
N ASN A 330 7.93 -17.24 -2.32
CA ASN A 330 8.28 -17.01 -0.92
C ASN A 330 7.50 -17.94 0.01
N ALA A 331 8.16 -18.40 1.06
CA ALA A 331 7.58 -19.26 2.08
C ALA A 331 7.19 -18.43 3.31
N PRO A 332 5.91 -18.35 3.69
CA PRO A 332 5.45 -17.60 4.85
C PRO A 332 6.03 -18.16 6.14
N PHE A 333 6.31 -17.27 7.08
CA PHE A 333 6.81 -17.62 8.40
C PHE A 333 6.14 -16.74 9.46
N PHE A 334 5.80 -17.34 10.59
CA PHE A 334 5.23 -16.64 11.73
C PHE A 334 6.23 -16.54 12.86
N PHE A 335 6.38 -15.32 13.35
CA PHE A 335 6.97 -15.08 14.64
C PHE A 335 5.84 -14.93 15.66
N GLU A 336 5.76 -15.85 16.59
CA GLU A 336 4.84 -15.75 17.71
C GLU A 336 5.58 -15.37 18.98
N GLY A 337 5.34 -14.14 19.44
CA GLY A 337 5.58 -13.77 20.82
C GLY A 337 4.33 -14.00 21.68
N SER A 338 4.46 -13.97 23.00
CA SER A 338 3.32 -14.03 23.92
C SER A 338 2.45 -12.77 23.74
N GLY A 339 1.51 -12.79 22.82
CA GLY A 339 0.54 -11.72 22.63
C GLY A 339 0.66 -10.93 21.32
N ALA A 340 1.67 -11.18 20.49
CA ALA A 340 1.77 -10.58 19.17
C ALA A 340 2.05 -11.63 18.11
N LYS A 341 1.40 -11.50 16.97
CA LYS A 341 1.67 -12.29 15.77
C LYS A 341 2.30 -11.41 14.74
N VAL A 342 3.43 -11.84 14.18
CA VAL A 342 4.13 -11.13 13.14
C VAL A 342 4.33 -12.07 11.97
N GLY A 343 3.87 -11.67 10.80
CA GLY A 343 4.08 -12.41 9.56
C GLY A 343 5.33 -11.95 8.84
N ALA A 344 6.08 -12.89 8.31
CA ALA A 344 7.21 -12.69 7.41
C ALA A 344 7.19 -13.71 6.28
N ALA A 345 8.12 -13.63 5.35
CA ALA A 345 8.32 -14.65 4.35
C ALA A 345 9.79 -14.75 3.96
N TYR A 346 10.22 -15.94 3.55
CA TYR A 346 11.56 -16.21 3.05
C TYR A 346 11.53 -16.54 1.56
N PHE A 347 12.41 -15.93 0.79
CA PHE A 347 12.59 -16.19 -0.64
C PHE A 347 14.03 -16.58 -0.93
N VAL A 348 14.22 -17.68 -1.64
CA VAL A 348 15.55 -18.19 -2.03
C VAL A 348 15.86 -17.74 -3.44
N SER A 349 16.78 -16.79 -3.57
CA SER A 349 17.17 -16.22 -4.86
C SER A 349 18.33 -16.95 -5.54
N ALA A 350 19.18 -17.63 -4.77
CA ALA A 350 20.22 -18.50 -5.29
C ALA A 350 20.50 -19.65 -4.32
N LEU A 351 20.61 -20.85 -4.85
CA LEU A 351 20.98 -22.05 -4.10
C LEU A 351 21.78 -22.97 -5.00
N ALA A 352 23.11 -22.97 -4.84
CA ALA A 352 23.96 -23.94 -5.49
C ALA A 352 23.80 -25.32 -4.83
N PRO A 353 23.71 -26.41 -5.58
CA PRO A 353 23.52 -27.76 -5.02
C PRO A 353 24.56 -28.18 -3.97
N ASP A 354 25.77 -27.62 -4.04
CA ASP A 354 26.89 -27.86 -3.11
C ASP A 354 26.98 -26.79 -2.01
N LEU A 355 26.00 -25.88 -1.91
CA LEU A 355 25.96 -24.73 -1.02
C LEU A 355 27.11 -23.71 -1.24
N SER A 356 27.85 -23.78 -2.34
CA SER A 356 28.89 -22.79 -2.62
C SER A 356 28.34 -21.37 -2.76
N VAL A 357 27.07 -21.22 -3.13
CA VAL A 357 26.33 -19.98 -3.17
C VAL A 357 24.94 -20.23 -2.59
N VAL A 358 24.60 -19.51 -1.53
CA VAL A 358 23.27 -19.52 -0.92
C VAL A 358 22.86 -18.07 -0.66
N ARG A 359 21.88 -17.56 -1.40
CA ARG A 359 21.31 -16.24 -1.18
C ARG A 359 19.80 -16.33 -1.00
N PHE A 360 19.32 -15.65 0.00
CA PHE A 360 17.90 -15.55 0.29
C PHE A 360 17.55 -14.23 0.99
N ALA A 361 16.30 -13.86 0.92
CA ALA A 361 15.73 -12.73 1.63
C ALA A 361 14.76 -13.21 2.71
N ARG A 362 14.77 -12.57 3.86
CA ARG A 362 13.59 -12.43 4.71
C ARG A 362 12.94 -11.11 4.33
N TYR A 363 11.75 -11.20 3.77
CA TYR A 363 10.98 -10.01 3.43
C TYR A 363 10.54 -9.24 4.69
N SER A 364 10.11 -8.01 4.51
CA SER A 364 9.62 -7.20 5.63
C SER A 364 8.59 -7.98 6.44
N ALA A 365 8.74 -7.94 7.75
CA ALA A 365 7.84 -8.60 8.68
C ALA A 365 6.97 -7.57 9.37
N ASP A 366 5.68 -7.87 9.50
CA ASP A 366 4.73 -6.95 10.11
C ASP A 366 3.78 -7.62 11.08
N PHE A 367 3.19 -6.80 11.94
CA PHE A 367 2.16 -7.22 12.86
C PHE A 367 0.86 -7.51 12.10
N ILE A 368 0.25 -8.64 12.41
CA ILE A 368 -1.07 -8.98 11.88
C ILE A 368 -2.10 -8.28 12.74
N PRO A 369 -2.94 -7.40 12.18
CA PRO A 369 -3.93 -6.68 12.94
C PRO A 369 -4.97 -7.65 13.50
N ARG A 370 -5.37 -7.41 14.73
CA ARG A 370 -6.40 -8.19 15.44
C ARG A 370 -7.33 -7.24 16.18
N ASN A 371 -7.93 -6.32 15.46
CA ASN A 371 -8.89 -5.39 16.01
C ASN A 371 -10.14 -6.13 16.50
N THR A 372 -10.60 -5.83 17.69
CA THR A 372 -11.76 -6.52 18.27
C THR A 372 -13.00 -6.55 17.35
N PRO A 373 -13.36 -5.46 16.65
CA PRO A 373 -14.52 -5.46 15.76
C PRO A 373 -14.39 -6.40 14.55
N VAL A 374 -13.17 -6.70 14.11
CA VAL A 374 -12.90 -7.49 12.90
C VAL A 374 -12.14 -8.79 13.19
N LEU A 375 -12.00 -9.14 14.47
CA LEU A 375 -11.19 -10.28 14.87
C LEU A 375 -11.62 -11.60 14.23
N ALA A 376 -12.92 -11.80 14.10
CA ALA A 376 -13.47 -13.01 13.47
C ALA A 376 -13.07 -13.11 12.00
N ASP A 377 -13.03 -12.01 11.30
CA ASP A 377 -12.68 -11.96 9.87
C ASP A 377 -11.17 -12.15 9.66
N VAL A 378 -10.36 -11.54 10.52
CA VAL A 378 -8.90 -11.75 10.51
C VAL A 378 -8.57 -13.21 10.82
N ASP A 379 -9.25 -13.84 11.77
CA ASP A 379 -9.06 -15.25 12.08
C ASP A 379 -9.58 -16.14 10.92
N ASP A 380 -10.66 -15.75 10.25
CA ASP A 380 -11.16 -16.43 9.04
C ASP A 380 -10.13 -16.37 7.90
N ILE A 381 -9.53 -15.21 7.63
CA ILE A 381 -8.46 -15.08 6.64
C ILE A 381 -7.30 -15.99 6.98
N ASN A 382 -6.79 -15.92 8.21
CA ASN A 382 -5.65 -16.71 8.64
C ASN A 382 -5.90 -18.21 8.55
N ASN A 383 -7.11 -18.65 8.80
CA ASN A 383 -7.47 -20.06 8.82
C ASN A 383 -7.81 -20.64 7.42
N ASN A 384 -8.30 -19.82 6.49
CA ASN A 384 -8.85 -20.29 5.23
C ASN A 384 -8.09 -19.82 3.97
N ILE A 385 -7.45 -18.65 4.02
CA ILE A 385 -6.68 -18.11 2.90
C ILE A 385 -5.19 -18.34 3.12
N GLY A 386 -4.80 -18.34 4.38
CA GLY A 386 -3.42 -18.48 4.82
C GLY A 386 -2.88 -17.17 5.37
N PHE A 387 -1.61 -17.25 5.66
CA PHE A 387 -0.91 -16.23 6.38
C PHE A 387 -0.53 -15.06 5.51
N TRP A 388 -0.21 -13.98 6.20
CA TRP A 388 0.39 -12.78 5.68
C TRP A 388 1.33 -13.03 4.50
N ARG A 389 1.12 -12.29 3.44
CA ARG A 389 2.07 -12.14 2.35
C ARG A 389 2.56 -10.69 2.34
N PRO A 390 3.86 -10.47 2.40
CA PRO A 390 4.38 -9.11 2.43
C PRO A 390 4.11 -8.39 1.11
N GLN A 391 3.75 -7.12 1.22
CA GLN A 391 3.68 -6.19 0.09
C GLN A 391 5.07 -6.04 -0.55
N ALA A 392 5.11 -5.65 -1.82
CA ALA A 392 6.34 -5.34 -2.52
C ALA A 392 7.12 -4.22 -1.81
N ASP A 393 8.36 -4.50 -1.43
CA ASP A 393 9.21 -3.60 -0.64
C ASP A 393 10.26 -2.92 -1.51
N PHE A 394 10.07 -1.63 -1.79
CA PHE A 394 10.98 -0.79 -2.59
C PHE A 394 12.41 -0.77 -2.07
N ARG A 395 12.60 -0.91 -0.76
CA ARG A 395 13.93 -0.87 -0.14
C ARG A 395 14.84 -2.04 -0.56
N ILE A 396 14.25 -3.12 -1.09
CA ILE A 396 15.01 -4.25 -1.62
C ILE A 396 15.68 -3.87 -2.94
N PRO A 397 14.95 -3.50 -4.01
CA PRO A 397 15.56 -3.09 -5.28
C PRO A 397 16.43 -1.84 -5.15
N GLU A 398 16.13 -0.95 -4.23
CA GLU A 398 16.93 0.23 -3.93
C GLU A 398 18.17 -0.05 -3.06
N ARG A 399 18.34 -1.29 -2.60
CA ARG A 399 19.43 -1.72 -1.69
C ARG A 399 19.51 -0.92 -0.39
N LEU A 400 18.41 -0.36 0.07
CA LEU A 400 18.31 0.37 1.33
C LEU A 400 18.14 -0.57 2.52
N SER A 401 17.63 -1.77 2.30
CA SER A 401 17.56 -2.81 3.33
C SER A 401 18.91 -3.51 3.51
N PRO A 402 19.27 -3.93 4.73
CA PRO A 402 20.55 -4.57 5.02
C PRO A 402 20.73 -5.88 4.23
N GLY A 403 21.97 -6.15 3.82
CA GLY A 403 22.39 -7.41 3.22
C GLY A 403 22.19 -7.51 1.72
N PHE A 404 21.50 -6.58 1.06
CA PHE A 404 21.20 -6.66 -0.38
C PHE A 404 22.28 -6.04 -1.31
N THR A 405 23.28 -5.37 -0.77
CA THR A 405 24.30 -4.65 -1.56
C THR A 405 25.08 -5.54 -2.53
N THR A 406 25.20 -6.83 -2.22
CA THR A 406 25.97 -7.81 -3.02
C THR A 406 25.08 -8.68 -3.91
N PHE A 407 23.76 -8.52 -3.85
CA PHE A 407 22.85 -9.31 -4.68
C PHE A 407 22.86 -8.80 -6.13
N PRO A 408 22.88 -9.69 -7.14
CA PRO A 408 22.65 -9.28 -8.53
C PRO A 408 21.29 -8.62 -8.73
N ASP A 409 21.20 -7.64 -9.65
CA ASP A 409 19.95 -6.93 -9.94
C ASP A 409 18.79 -7.87 -10.26
N VAL A 410 19.05 -8.89 -11.08
CA VAL A 410 18.04 -9.86 -11.50
C VAL A 410 17.47 -10.68 -10.33
N GLU A 411 18.24 -10.93 -9.27
CA GLU A 411 17.75 -11.63 -8.09
C GLU A 411 16.86 -10.70 -7.25
N ILE A 412 17.24 -9.45 -7.11
CA ILE A 412 16.48 -8.42 -6.40
C ILE A 412 15.17 -8.13 -7.12
N GLU A 413 15.22 -8.01 -8.43
CA GLU A 413 14.05 -7.79 -9.28
C GLU A 413 13.09 -9.00 -9.20
N ALA A 414 13.62 -10.22 -9.20
CA ALA A 414 12.82 -11.44 -9.03
C ALA A 414 12.12 -11.50 -7.65
N MET A 415 12.77 -10.99 -6.59
CA MET A 415 12.15 -10.87 -5.26
C MET A 415 10.96 -9.91 -5.30
N PHE A 416 11.09 -8.79 -6.00
CA PHE A 416 10.02 -7.83 -6.14
C PHE A 416 8.82 -8.43 -6.90
N GLU A 417 9.06 -9.08 -8.04
CA GLU A 417 8.00 -9.78 -8.79
C GLU A 417 7.31 -10.89 -7.99
N ASP A 418 8.08 -11.63 -7.18
CA ASP A 418 7.52 -12.65 -6.29
C ASP A 418 6.58 -12.03 -5.25
N MET A 419 6.96 -10.90 -4.63
CA MET A 419 6.08 -10.17 -3.71
C MET A 419 4.84 -9.65 -4.42
N VAL A 420 4.97 -9.00 -5.59
CA VAL A 420 3.84 -8.55 -6.41
C VAL A 420 2.84 -9.68 -6.65
N LYS A 421 3.33 -10.81 -7.15
CA LYS A 421 2.50 -11.99 -7.47
C LYS A 421 1.79 -12.55 -6.24
N THR A 422 2.53 -12.74 -5.16
CA THR A 422 1.99 -13.43 -3.97
C THR A 422 1.08 -12.53 -3.16
N PHE A 423 1.35 -11.24 -3.10
CA PHE A 423 0.52 -10.27 -2.39
C PHE A 423 -0.80 -9.99 -3.11
N VAL A 424 -0.77 -9.74 -4.42
CA VAL A 424 -2.00 -9.56 -5.22
C VAL A 424 -2.91 -10.79 -5.15
N ARG A 425 -2.33 -11.98 -5.25
CA ARG A 425 -3.10 -13.23 -5.08
C ARG A 425 -3.72 -13.33 -3.68
N TYR A 426 -2.99 -12.93 -2.65
CA TYR A 426 -3.48 -12.89 -1.28
C TYR A 426 -4.66 -11.92 -1.14
N GLN A 427 -4.55 -10.70 -1.67
CA GLN A 427 -5.65 -9.72 -1.68
C GLN A 427 -6.86 -10.21 -2.49
N ALA A 428 -6.63 -10.80 -3.67
CA ALA A 428 -7.70 -11.36 -4.49
C ALA A 428 -8.46 -12.49 -3.78
N ASN A 429 -7.73 -13.38 -3.09
CA ASN A 429 -8.33 -14.45 -2.31
C ASN A 429 -9.16 -13.90 -1.12
N ILE A 430 -8.71 -12.82 -0.50
CA ILE A 430 -9.46 -12.13 0.56
C ILE A 430 -10.74 -11.54 -0.03
N GLY A 431 -10.67 -10.85 -1.17
CA GLY A 431 -11.84 -10.31 -1.85
C GLY A 431 -12.85 -11.38 -2.26
N GLU A 432 -12.38 -12.48 -2.84
CA GLU A 432 -13.22 -13.64 -3.16
C GLU A 432 -13.85 -14.24 -1.89
N ARG A 433 -13.10 -14.37 -0.81
CA ARG A 433 -13.61 -14.87 0.47
C ARG A 433 -14.68 -13.97 1.06
N ALA A 434 -14.47 -12.64 1.01
CA ALA A 434 -15.46 -11.67 1.45
C ALA A 434 -16.79 -11.82 0.69
N ILE A 435 -16.73 -11.98 -0.63
CA ILE A 435 -17.92 -12.23 -1.46
C ILE A 435 -18.61 -13.54 -1.06
N ARG A 436 -17.86 -14.62 -0.87
CA ARG A 436 -18.40 -15.93 -0.51
C ARG A 436 -19.03 -15.96 0.88
N ASN A 437 -18.46 -15.21 1.83
CA ASN A 437 -18.97 -15.14 3.19
C ASN A 437 -20.17 -14.18 3.33
N HIS A 438 -20.29 -13.21 2.41
CA HIS A 438 -21.36 -12.22 2.38
C HIS A 438 -22.08 -12.21 1.02
N PRO A 439 -22.68 -13.34 0.60
CA PRO A 439 -23.29 -13.45 -0.72
C PRO A 439 -24.55 -12.58 -0.88
N ASP A 440 -25.10 -12.08 0.22
CA ASP A 440 -26.25 -11.19 0.27
C ASP A 440 -25.87 -9.73 0.51
N ALA A 441 -24.59 -9.40 0.48
CA ALA A 441 -24.14 -8.02 0.64
C ALA A 441 -24.70 -7.12 -0.48
N ASP A 442 -25.15 -5.92 -0.12
CA ASP A 442 -25.51 -4.91 -1.11
C ASP A 442 -24.26 -4.38 -1.82
N LEU A 443 -23.15 -4.22 -1.10
CA LEU A 443 -21.87 -3.76 -1.63
C LEU A 443 -20.71 -4.58 -1.05
N VAL A 444 -19.78 -4.99 -1.92
CA VAL A 444 -18.45 -5.48 -1.52
C VAL A 444 -17.40 -4.55 -2.13
N MET A 445 -16.47 -4.08 -1.32
CA MET A 445 -15.37 -3.21 -1.75
C MET A 445 -14.04 -3.96 -1.60
N VAL A 446 -13.27 -4.04 -2.67
CA VAL A 446 -11.99 -4.76 -2.71
C VAL A 446 -10.89 -3.83 -3.21
N TYR A 447 -9.74 -3.88 -2.57
CA TYR A 447 -8.54 -3.15 -2.97
C TYR A 447 -7.42 -4.10 -3.36
N ILE A 448 -6.75 -3.79 -4.45
CA ILE A 448 -5.57 -4.47 -4.98
C ILE A 448 -4.45 -3.44 -5.15
N GLU A 449 -3.33 -3.65 -4.52
CA GLU A 449 -2.20 -2.71 -4.46
C GLU A 449 -1.48 -2.51 -5.80
N GLN A 450 -1.62 -3.41 -6.75
CA GLN A 450 -0.96 -3.29 -8.05
C GLN A 450 -1.89 -2.69 -9.12
N PRO A 451 -1.29 -1.95 -10.08
CA PRO A 451 0.13 -1.86 -10.46
C PRO A 451 0.97 -0.78 -9.77
N ASP A 452 0.46 -0.03 -8.79
CA ASP A 452 1.12 1.10 -8.13
C ASP A 452 2.58 0.80 -7.74
N GLY A 453 2.80 -0.23 -6.92
CA GLY A 453 4.13 -0.58 -6.45
C GLY A 453 5.12 -0.86 -7.58
N SER A 454 4.66 -1.50 -8.64
CA SER A 454 5.50 -1.77 -9.82
C SER A 454 5.77 -0.50 -10.64
N GLU A 455 4.80 0.42 -10.73
CA GLU A 455 4.99 1.69 -11.43
C GLU A 455 5.96 2.60 -10.67
N HIS A 456 5.89 2.65 -9.36
CA HIS A 456 6.91 3.32 -8.56
C HIS A 456 8.30 2.81 -8.89
N GLN A 457 8.48 1.50 -8.91
CA GLN A 457 9.80 0.88 -8.98
C GLN A 457 10.36 0.76 -10.39
N PHE A 458 9.52 0.66 -11.42
CA PHE A 458 9.94 0.26 -12.76
C PHE A 458 9.48 1.17 -13.91
N LEU A 459 8.81 2.32 -13.62
CA LEU A 459 8.33 3.23 -14.68
C LEU A 459 9.49 4.03 -15.28
N LEU A 460 10.42 3.34 -15.94
CA LEU A 460 11.60 3.90 -16.60
C LEU A 460 11.24 4.25 -18.05
N THR A 461 10.60 5.40 -18.25
CA THR A 461 10.07 5.83 -19.56
C THR A 461 10.52 7.22 -19.98
N ASP A 462 11.06 8.02 -19.09
CA ASP A 462 11.56 9.37 -19.38
C ASP A 462 13.09 9.33 -19.53
N PRO A 463 13.66 9.87 -20.64
CA PRO A 463 15.11 9.85 -20.88
C PRO A 463 15.93 10.64 -19.83
N ARG A 464 15.28 11.45 -19.00
CA ARG A 464 15.95 12.17 -17.91
C ARG A 464 16.21 11.32 -16.67
N GLN A 465 15.53 10.19 -16.56
CA GLN A 465 15.65 9.29 -15.39
C GLN A 465 17.03 8.63 -15.37
N GLY A 466 17.66 8.58 -14.20
CA GLY A 466 18.91 7.86 -14.00
C GLY A 466 20.09 8.37 -14.81
N THR A 467 20.28 9.68 -14.92
CA THR A 467 21.23 10.32 -15.83
C THR A 467 22.60 10.62 -15.25
N ASN A 468 22.99 10.04 -14.12
CA ASN A 468 24.36 10.16 -13.61
C ASN A 468 25.18 8.91 -13.93
N PRO A 469 25.94 8.87 -15.06
CA PRO A 469 26.64 7.67 -15.52
C PRO A 469 27.84 7.28 -14.65
N THR A 470 28.33 8.18 -13.82
CA THR A 470 29.52 7.95 -12.99
C THR A 470 29.19 7.46 -11.59
N ASP A 471 27.92 7.45 -11.21
CA ASP A 471 27.48 6.97 -9.92
C ASP A 471 26.85 5.58 -10.03
N PRO A 472 27.45 4.54 -9.42
CA PRO A 472 26.91 3.19 -9.45
C PRO A 472 25.56 3.04 -8.73
N ASN A 473 25.21 4.01 -7.87
CA ASN A 473 23.92 4.04 -7.18
C ASN A 473 22.86 4.82 -7.96
N SER A 474 23.22 5.39 -9.10
CA SER A 474 22.27 6.09 -9.97
C SER A 474 21.28 5.09 -10.55
N ILE A 475 19.99 5.38 -10.41
CA ILE A 475 18.95 4.58 -11.03
C ILE A 475 18.96 4.74 -12.56
N GLY A 476 18.38 3.78 -13.27
CA GLY A 476 18.28 3.81 -14.73
C GLY A 476 19.49 3.31 -15.46
N GLY A 477 20.66 3.26 -14.82
CA GLY A 477 21.88 2.72 -15.44
C GLY A 477 22.18 3.32 -16.82
N ASN A 478 22.08 4.65 -16.98
CA ASN A 478 22.23 5.40 -18.24
C ASN A 478 21.20 5.02 -19.31
N GLN A 479 20.00 4.61 -18.96
CA GLN A 479 18.98 4.14 -19.90
C GLN A 479 19.47 2.94 -20.72
N ASP A 480 20.18 2.00 -20.09
CA ASP A 480 20.53 0.74 -20.73
C ASP A 480 19.30 0.10 -21.38
N PRO A 481 19.28 -0.11 -22.71
CA PRO A 481 18.10 -0.62 -23.41
C PRO A 481 17.61 -1.97 -22.87
N ALA A 482 18.52 -2.83 -22.38
CA ALA A 482 18.15 -4.11 -21.78
C ALA A 482 17.43 -3.91 -20.45
N LYS A 483 17.85 -2.96 -19.64
CA LYS A 483 17.20 -2.60 -18.38
C LYS A 483 15.83 -1.95 -18.63
N VAL A 484 15.74 -1.03 -19.58
CA VAL A 484 14.48 -0.39 -19.98
C VAL A 484 13.46 -1.44 -20.43
N ALA A 485 13.88 -2.37 -21.31
CA ALA A 485 13.01 -3.45 -21.79
C ALA A 485 12.57 -4.39 -20.66
N ARG A 486 13.47 -4.72 -19.75
CA ARG A 486 13.18 -5.57 -18.61
C ARG A 486 12.19 -4.89 -17.64
N TYR A 487 12.37 -3.61 -17.34
CA TYR A 487 11.47 -2.85 -16.48
C TYR A 487 10.06 -2.70 -17.11
N ALA A 488 10.00 -2.48 -18.42
CA ALA A 488 8.73 -2.50 -19.14
C ALA A 488 8.01 -3.86 -19.03
N SER A 489 8.76 -4.97 -18.92
CA SER A 489 8.15 -6.29 -18.71
C SER A 489 7.57 -6.45 -17.31
N TYR A 490 8.16 -5.85 -16.29
CA TYR A 490 7.62 -5.86 -14.91
C TYR A 490 6.34 -5.06 -14.79
N ILE A 491 6.23 -3.92 -15.47
CA ILE A 491 4.96 -3.17 -15.55
C ILE A 491 3.87 -4.04 -16.20
N ARG A 492 4.16 -4.69 -17.34
CA ARG A 492 3.21 -5.62 -17.98
C ARG A 492 2.79 -6.76 -17.06
N PHE A 493 3.74 -7.33 -16.32
CA PHE A 493 3.48 -8.40 -15.36
C PHE A 493 2.55 -7.95 -14.22
N ALA A 494 2.73 -6.73 -13.70
CA ALA A 494 1.86 -6.16 -12.68
C ALA A 494 0.41 -6.03 -13.18
N TYR A 495 0.21 -5.46 -14.39
CA TYR A 495 -1.13 -5.37 -15.00
C TYR A 495 -1.75 -6.75 -15.29
N GLN A 496 -0.97 -7.72 -15.75
CA GLN A 496 -1.45 -9.10 -15.93
C GLN A 496 -1.87 -9.75 -14.62
N THR A 497 -1.15 -9.44 -13.54
CA THR A 497 -1.45 -9.97 -12.20
C THR A 497 -2.71 -9.33 -11.64
N ALA A 498 -2.87 -8.01 -11.79
CA ALA A 498 -4.08 -7.28 -11.44
C ALA A 498 -5.30 -7.74 -12.27
N ASP A 499 -5.14 -7.96 -13.57
CA ASP A 499 -6.22 -8.48 -14.45
C ASP A 499 -6.73 -9.85 -14.00
N LYS A 500 -5.82 -10.75 -13.58
CA LYS A 500 -6.20 -12.05 -13.00
C LYS A 500 -6.99 -11.89 -11.71
N ALA A 501 -6.61 -10.96 -10.85
CA ALA A 501 -7.35 -10.65 -9.62
C ALA A 501 -8.76 -10.12 -9.94
N VAL A 502 -8.88 -9.18 -10.87
CA VAL A 502 -10.19 -8.68 -11.34
C VAL A 502 -11.05 -9.82 -11.89
N LYS A 503 -10.47 -10.69 -12.72
CA LYS A 503 -11.20 -11.86 -13.26
C LYS A 503 -11.72 -12.76 -12.15
N GLN A 504 -10.87 -13.12 -11.18
CA GLN A 504 -11.22 -13.97 -10.05
C GLN A 504 -12.36 -13.36 -9.21
N ILE A 505 -12.24 -12.09 -8.86
CA ILE A 505 -13.23 -11.39 -8.03
C ILE A 505 -14.55 -11.25 -8.80
N ALA A 506 -14.53 -10.88 -10.09
CA ALA A 506 -15.70 -10.75 -10.91
C ALA A 506 -16.42 -12.09 -11.15
N GLU A 507 -15.68 -13.20 -11.26
CA GLU A 507 -16.25 -14.55 -11.34
C GLU A 507 -16.90 -14.97 -10.02
N ALA A 508 -16.30 -14.63 -8.88
CA ALA A 508 -16.88 -14.87 -7.57
C ALA A 508 -18.15 -14.05 -7.32
N ALA A 509 -18.19 -12.81 -7.82
CA ALA A 509 -19.36 -11.94 -7.75
C ALA A 509 -20.58 -12.51 -8.49
N GLY A 510 -20.35 -13.18 -9.61
CA GLY A 510 -21.40 -13.77 -10.43
C GLY A 510 -22.04 -12.78 -11.43
N ARG A 511 -22.92 -13.30 -12.27
CA ARG A 511 -23.52 -12.54 -13.39
C ARG A 511 -24.57 -11.52 -12.98
N ASP A 512 -25.14 -11.69 -11.80
CA ASP A 512 -26.22 -10.83 -11.29
C ASP A 512 -25.67 -9.61 -10.52
N SER A 513 -24.35 -9.50 -10.42
CA SER A 513 -23.65 -8.39 -9.78
C SER A 513 -23.27 -7.32 -10.80
N ASN A 514 -23.34 -6.05 -10.37
CA ASN A 514 -22.66 -4.96 -11.05
C ASN A 514 -21.22 -4.91 -10.54
N VAL A 515 -20.26 -5.07 -11.44
CA VAL A 515 -18.83 -4.99 -11.11
C VAL A 515 -18.29 -3.66 -11.61
N ILE A 516 -17.69 -2.89 -10.71
CA ILE A 516 -17.09 -1.59 -11.01
C ILE A 516 -15.62 -1.69 -10.66
N VAL A 517 -14.74 -1.44 -11.62
CA VAL A 517 -13.29 -1.35 -11.44
C VAL A 517 -12.89 0.10 -11.56
N VAL A 518 -12.17 0.57 -10.53
CA VAL A 518 -11.62 1.92 -10.49
C VAL A 518 -10.12 1.86 -10.22
N SER A 519 -9.43 2.96 -10.43
CA SER A 519 -8.18 3.25 -9.73
C SER A 519 -8.32 4.58 -8.99
N ASP A 520 -7.42 4.80 -8.09
CA ASP A 520 -7.39 6.00 -7.27
C ASP A 520 -6.64 7.14 -7.96
N HIS A 521 -5.62 6.83 -8.78
CA HIS A 521 -4.84 7.80 -9.55
C HIS A 521 -4.19 7.15 -10.78
N GLY A 522 -3.59 7.99 -11.61
CA GLY A 522 -2.63 7.61 -12.64
C GLY A 522 -1.20 7.74 -12.14
N PHE A 523 -0.23 7.69 -13.05
CA PHE A 523 1.20 7.67 -12.75
C PHE A 523 2.01 8.47 -13.76
N ALA A 524 3.07 9.15 -13.27
CA ALA A 524 4.04 9.84 -14.11
C ALA A 524 5.47 9.37 -13.80
N PRO A 525 6.35 9.24 -14.82
CA PRO A 525 7.77 9.07 -14.56
C PRO A 525 8.33 10.33 -13.88
N PHE A 526 9.27 10.15 -12.96
CA PHE A 526 9.96 11.29 -12.37
C PHE A 526 11.47 11.10 -12.37
N HIS A 527 12.19 12.22 -12.43
CA HIS A 527 13.64 12.27 -12.62
C HIS A 527 14.34 13.15 -11.59
N THR A 528 13.59 13.84 -10.73
CA THR A 528 14.15 14.78 -9.76
C THR A 528 13.44 14.67 -8.42
N SER A 529 14.19 14.34 -7.38
CA SER A 529 13.75 14.44 -6.00
C SER A 529 13.96 15.85 -5.48
N VAL A 530 13.00 16.34 -4.67
CA VAL A 530 12.94 17.71 -4.17
C VAL A 530 13.00 17.71 -2.64
N SER A 531 13.80 18.61 -2.05
CA SER A 531 13.83 18.85 -0.61
C SER A 531 13.14 20.18 -0.27
N MET A 532 11.89 20.11 0.20
CA MET A 532 11.16 21.31 0.64
C MET A 532 11.87 22.02 1.80
N THR A 533 12.43 21.27 2.73
CA THR A 533 13.19 21.84 3.85
C THR A 533 14.35 22.71 3.36
N ASN A 534 15.07 22.29 2.32
CA ASN A 534 16.17 23.05 1.76
C ASN A 534 15.66 24.24 0.92
N ILE A 535 14.52 24.11 0.22
CA ILE A 535 13.88 25.27 -0.46
C ILE A 535 13.57 26.38 0.56
N LEU A 536 12.90 26.02 1.67
CA LEU A 536 12.54 27.00 2.69
C LEU A 536 13.77 27.58 3.40
N ARG A 537 14.74 26.75 3.74
CA ARG A 537 15.99 27.17 4.39
C ARG A 537 16.81 28.12 3.49
N ASN A 538 16.92 27.81 2.21
CA ASN A 538 17.62 28.64 1.24
C ASN A 538 16.92 29.99 1.04
N ALA A 539 15.60 30.07 1.25
CA ALA A 539 14.82 31.30 1.28
C ALA A 539 14.90 32.06 2.62
N GLY A 540 15.71 31.59 3.58
CA GLY A 540 15.86 32.24 4.89
C GLY A 540 14.71 31.99 5.87
N ILE A 541 13.86 30.99 5.61
CA ILE A 541 12.73 30.66 6.47
C ILE A 541 13.20 29.74 7.61
N ASP A 542 12.81 30.09 8.82
CA ASP A 542 13.05 29.30 10.03
C ASP A 542 12.13 28.07 10.04
N THR A 543 12.69 26.92 9.67
CA THR A 543 11.93 25.66 9.58
C THR A 543 11.50 25.09 10.93
N THR A 544 11.94 25.67 12.06
CA THR A 544 11.46 25.26 13.40
C THR A 544 10.06 25.80 13.70
N LYS A 545 9.59 26.79 12.95
CA LYS A 545 8.28 27.41 13.07
C LYS A 545 7.19 26.74 12.24
N VAL A 546 7.55 25.71 11.48
CA VAL A 546 6.64 25.05 10.55
C VAL A 546 6.73 23.54 10.63
N ALA A 547 5.64 22.85 10.33
CA ALA A 547 5.66 21.43 9.98
C ALA A 547 5.51 21.29 8.45
N ILE A 548 6.37 20.49 7.86
CA ILE A 548 6.36 20.16 6.43
C ILE A 548 5.88 18.72 6.31
N ARG A 549 4.78 18.51 5.60
CA ARG A 549 4.24 17.18 5.29
C ARG A 549 4.23 16.99 3.79
N THR A 550 5.07 16.09 3.34
CA THR A 550 5.18 15.73 1.92
C THR A 550 4.57 14.35 1.70
N SER A 551 3.98 14.16 0.53
CA SER A 551 3.47 12.87 0.07
C SER A 551 3.46 12.91 -1.45
N GLY A 552 4.26 12.05 -2.08
CA GLY A 552 4.48 12.17 -3.52
C GLY A 552 4.94 13.59 -3.90
N PRO A 553 4.39 14.19 -4.95
CA PRO A 553 4.69 15.57 -5.38
C PRO A 553 3.88 16.64 -4.63
N ALA A 554 3.06 16.26 -3.67
CA ALA A 554 2.25 17.18 -2.87
C ALA A 554 2.94 17.59 -1.57
N VAL A 555 2.76 18.83 -1.14
CA VAL A 555 3.22 19.32 0.16
C VAL A 555 2.17 20.15 0.85
N ASN A 556 2.01 19.89 2.14
CA ASN A 556 1.28 20.71 3.09
C ASN A 556 2.28 21.31 4.09
N ILE A 557 2.31 22.64 4.22
CA ILE A 557 3.19 23.38 5.13
C ILE A 557 2.32 24.08 6.16
N TYR A 558 2.49 23.73 7.42
CA TYR A 558 1.72 24.22 8.56
C TYR A 558 2.58 25.16 9.39
N VAL A 559 2.05 26.30 9.77
CA VAL A 559 2.70 27.24 10.67
C VAL A 559 2.28 26.97 12.11
N ASN A 560 3.22 26.96 13.04
CA ASN A 560 2.97 26.73 14.46
C ASN A 560 2.29 27.94 15.11
N LEU A 561 1.04 28.21 14.75
CA LEU A 561 0.29 29.41 15.11
C LEU A 561 -0.19 29.37 16.57
N GLN A 562 0.05 30.47 17.32
CA GLN A 562 -0.48 30.64 18.67
C GLN A 562 -2.01 30.60 18.67
N ASN A 563 -2.58 29.99 19.70
CA ASN A 563 -4.01 29.80 19.91
C ASN A 563 -4.72 28.91 18.87
N ARG A 564 -4.00 28.34 17.91
CA ARG A 564 -4.49 27.29 17.02
C ARG A 564 -3.84 25.96 17.34
N GLU A 565 -2.53 25.84 17.16
CA GLU A 565 -1.80 24.65 17.58
C GLU A 565 -1.55 24.64 19.09
N SER A 566 -1.69 23.48 19.70
CA SER A 566 -1.33 23.30 21.10
C SER A 566 0.16 23.57 21.29
N GLY A 567 0.48 24.61 22.09
CA GLY A 567 1.85 25.07 22.25
C GLY A 567 2.39 25.90 21.09
N GLY A 568 1.52 26.46 20.25
CA GLY A 568 1.88 27.34 19.14
C GLY A 568 2.76 28.51 19.56
N THR A 569 3.73 28.86 18.74
CA THR A 569 4.78 29.86 19.05
C THR A 569 4.74 31.09 18.15
N VAL A 570 4.07 31.04 17.02
CA VAL A 570 3.99 32.10 16.03
C VAL A 570 2.75 32.95 16.26
N ASP A 571 2.93 34.23 16.54
CA ASP A 571 1.78 35.16 16.66
C ASP A 571 1.13 35.45 15.30
N LEU A 572 -0.10 35.97 15.30
CA LEU A 572 -0.88 36.21 14.07
C LEU A 572 -0.22 37.20 13.10
N ALA A 573 0.49 38.21 13.61
CA ALA A 573 1.18 39.18 12.75
C ALA A 573 2.37 38.51 12.03
N THR A 574 3.15 37.75 12.76
CA THR A 574 4.27 36.94 12.23
C THR A 574 3.74 35.86 11.29
N TYR A 575 2.61 35.22 11.60
CA TYR A 575 1.98 34.19 10.78
C TYR A 575 1.69 34.68 9.35
N ASN A 576 1.04 35.82 9.21
CA ASN A 576 0.71 36.36 7.89
C ASN A 576 1.94 36.67 7.04
N ALA A 577 2.98 37.19 7.69
CA ALA A 577 4.26 37.43 7.02
C ALA A 577 4.95 36.11 6.61
N LEU A 578 4.93 35.12 7.49
CA LEU A 578 5.57 33.82 7.27
C LEU A 578 4.85 33.03 6.16
N VAL A 579 3.51 32.98 6.15
CA VAL A 579 2.73 32.36 5.06
C VAL A 579 3.06 33.02 3.72
N THR A 580 3.16 34.37 3.69
CA THR A 580 3.57 35.08 2.48
C THR A 580 4.97 34.71 2.03
N GLN A 581 5.93 34.63 2.94
CA GLN A 581 7.31 34.24 2.64
C GLN A 581 7.39 32.79 2.12
N ILE A 582 6.69 31.85 2.77
CA ILE A 582 6.62 30.45 2.34
C ILE A 582 6.01 30.37 0.93
N THR A 583 4.88 31.02 0.71
CA THR A 583 4.21 31.05 -0.60
C THR A 583 5.13 31.57 -1.71
N ASN A 584 5.87 32.66 -1.43
CA ASN A 584 6.82 33.22 -2.38
C ASN A 584 8.00 32.27 -2.63
N ALA A 585 8.53 31.62 -1.60
CA ALA A 585 9.62 30.66 -1.73
C ALA A 585 9.22 29.48 -2.60
N VAL A 586 8.01 28.94 -2.40
CA VAL A 586 7.46 27.83 -3.19
C VAL A 586 7.23 28.28 -4.65
N LYS A 587 6.57 29.43 -4.87
CA LYS A 587 6.30 29.95 -6.22
C LYS A 587 7.57 30.31 -6.99
N SER A 588 8.63 30.70 -6.31
CA SER A 588 9.91 31.05 -6.94
C SER A 588 10.87 29.86 -7.09
N ALA A 589 10.50 28.67 -6.58
CA ALA A 589 11.34 27.50 -6.73
C ALA A 589 11.41 27.07 -8.20
N VAL A 590 12.62 27.10 -8.74
CA VAL A 590 12.91 26.77 -10.14
C VAL A 590 13.99 25.71 -10.23
N ASP A 591 13.94 24.91 -11.27
CA ASP A 591 15.05 24.05 -11.65
C ASP A 591 15.96 24.80 -12.65
N PRO A 592 17.19 25.12 -12.28
CA PRO A 592 18.11 25.84 -13.14
C PRO A 592 18.75 24.95 -14.22
N ASN A 593 18.63 23.62 -14.11
CA ASN A 593 19.32 22.70 -15.00
C ASN A 593 18.55 22.46 -16.30
N PRO A 594 19.06 22.93 -17.47
CA PRO A 594 18.34 22.82 -18.73
C PRO A 594 18.15 21.36 -19.21
N ARG A 595 18.85 20.39 -18.62
CA ARG A 595 18.66 18.98 -18.92
C ARG A 595 17.35 18.44 -18.35
N PHE A 596 16.83 19.04 -17.29
CA PHE A 596 15.65 18.56 -16.57
C PHE A 596 14.44 19.48 -16.71
N ASN A 597 14.65 20.79 -16.88
CA ASN A 597 13.59 21.80 -16.80
C ASN A 597 12.87 22.12 -18.12
N PHE A 598 13.22 21.48 -19.24
CA PHE A 598 12.69 21.86 -20.57
C PHE A 598 11.18 21.68 -20.73
N SER A 599 10.54 20.88 -19.85
CA SER A 599 9.07 20.72 -19.80
C SER A 599 8.39 21.72 -18.86
N LEU A 600 9.16 22.50 -18.10
CA LEU A 600 8.61 23.43 -17.13
C LEU A 600 8.38 24.83 -17.74
N LYS A 601 7.29 25.46 -17.34
CA LYS A 601 7.06 26.87 -17.65
C LYS A 601 8.00 27.73 -16.80
N ASN A 602 8.93 28.45 -17.45
CA ASN A 602 9.94 29.28 -16.78
C ASN A 602 10.79 28.53 -15.73
N GLY A 603 10.93 27.22 -15.87
CA GLY A 603 11.67 26.40 -14.90
C GLY A 603 10.96 26.18 -13.55
N GLN A 604 9.72 26.65 -13.39
CA GLN A 604 8.97 26.55 -12.13
C GLN A 604 8.61 25.09 -11.80
N ILE A 605 8.98 24.63 -10.62
CA ILE A 605 8.75 23.26 -10.17
C ILE A 605 7.29 23.07 -9.72
N PHE A 606 6.70 24.06 -9.04
CA PHE A 606 5.35 23.99 -8.53
C PHE A 606 4.35 24.61 -9.49
N THR A 607 3.34 23.83 -9.87
CA THR A 607 2.27 24.24 -10.80
C THR A 607 1.02 24.72 -10.06
N VAL A 608 0.80 24.22 -8.87
CA VAL A 608 -0.29 24.64 -7.98
C VAL A 608 0.33 25.12 -6.67
N VAL A 609 -0.04 26.31 -6.22
CA VAL A 609 0.34 26.85 -4.90
C VAL A 609 -0.84 27.63 -4.34
N GLU A 610 -1.44 27.08 -3.30
CA GLU A 610 -2.62 27.65 -2.65
C GLU A 610 -2.34 27.96 -1.17
N THR A 611 -3.04 28.92 -0.64
CA THR A 611 -3.00 29.26 0.79
C THR A 611 -4.34 28.93 1.44
N ARG A 612 -4.28 28.33 2.63
CA ARG A 612 -5.47 27.98 3.38
C ARG A 612 -6.02 29.21 4.10
N PRO A 613 -7.30 29.55 3.93
CA PRO A 613 -7.93 30.64 4.67
C PRO A 613 -8.01 30.30 6.18
N LEU A 614 -7.70 31.28 7.04
CA LEU A 614 -7.83 31.10 8.49
C LEU A 614 -9.28 30.80 8.95
N GLN A 615 -10.27 31.21 8.15
CA GLN A 615 -11.68 30.87 8.41
C GLN A 615 -11.93 29.35 8.41
N CYS A 616 -11.06 28.57 7.78
CA CYS A 616 -11.13 27.11 7.83
C CYS A 616 -10.75 26.55 9.21
N ASP A 617 -10.21 27.37 10.14
CA ASP A 617 -9.93 26.98 11.52
C ASP A 617 -11.17 27.04 12.42
N ASP A 618 -12.22 27.74 12.02
CA ASP A 618 -13.41 27.93 12.86
C ASP A 618 -14.42 26.81 12.66
N ALA A 619 -14.30 25.85 13.55
CA ALA A 619 -15.20 24.73 13.69
C ALA A 619 -16.67 25.12 13.86
N ALA A 620 -16.92 26.19 14.58
CA ALA A 620 -18.29 26.55 15.01
C ALA A 620 -19.09 27.19 13.87
N THR A 621 -18.42 27.86 12.93
CA THR A 621 -19.10 28.64 11.89
C THR A 621 -19.21 27.93 10.54
N GLY A 622 -18.45 26.85 10.32
CA GLY A 622 -18.46 26.13 9.05
C GLY A 622 -18.07 27.02 7.86
N SER A 623 -17.25 28.02 8.07
CA SER A 623 -17.02 29.10 7.13
C SER A 623 -15.83 28.92 6.20
N CYS A 624 -15.28 27.71 6.08
CA CYS A 624 -14.28 27.43 5.04
C CYS A 624 -14.94 27.56 3.66
N THR A 625 -14.61 28.64 2.95
CA THR A 625 -15.21 28.96 1.65
C THR A 625 -14.42 28.43 0.47
N SER A 626 -13.27 27.79 0.71
CA SER A 626 -12.49 27.16 -0.36
C SER A 626 -13.24 25.97 -0.95
N LYS A 627 -13.10 25.75 -2.26
CA LYS A 627 -13.64 24.59 -2.95
C LYS A 627 -12.62 23.44 -3.05
N THR A 628 -11.36 23.70 -2.69
CA THR A 628 -10.24 22.77 -2.86
C THR A 628 -9.51 22.49 -1.56
N ILE A 629 -9.53 23.45 -0.61
CA ILE A 629 -8.78 23.41 0.65
C ILE A 629 -9.74 23.13 1.82
N GLY A 630 -9.56 22.01 2.48
CA GLY A 630 -10.27 21.63 3.70
C GLY A 630 -9.56 22.06 4.99
N GLN A 631 -10.09 21.65 6.13
CA GLN A 631 -9.62 22.08 7.45
C GLN A 631 -8.18 21.68 7.72
N ASP A 632 -7.81 20.43 7.51
CA ASP A 632 -6.49 19.88 7.83
C ASP A 632 -5.45 20.02 6.70
N PHE A 633 -5.75 20.82 5.68
CA PHE A 633 -4.71 21.26 4.74
C PHE A 633 -3.68 22.17 5.40
N GLY A 634 -2.47 22.18 4.85
CA GLY A 634 -1.43 23.12 5.27
C GLY A 634 -1.81 24.60 5.02
N ASP A 635 -1.25 25.50 5.78
CA ASP A 635 -1.37 26.94 5.56
C ASP A 635 -0.89 27.34 4.16
N VAL A 636 0.05 26.56 3.62
CA VAL A 636 0.44 26.58 2.20
C VAL A 636 0.39 25.15 1.68
N PHE A 637 -0.39 24.93 0.63
CA PHE A 637 -0.48 23.68 -0.11
C PHE A 637 0.12 23.87 -1.50
N ALA A 638 0.89 22.88 -1.98
CA ALA A 638 1.45 22.97 -3.32
C ALA A 638 1.62 21.59 -3.98
N LEU A 639 1.48 21.59 -5.33
CA LEU A 639 1.72 20.42 -6.19
C LEU A 639 2.84 20.74 -7.19
N MET A 640 3.69 19.75 -7.41
CA MET A 640 4.76 19.85 -8.41
C MET A 640 4.29 19.46 -9.82
N ALA A 641 5.03 19.91 -10.81
CA ALA A 641 4.93 19.43 -12.18
C ALA A 641 5.35 17.95 -12.28
N PRO A 642 4.82 17.18 -13.24
CA PRO A 642 5.32 15.84 -13.54
C PRO A 642 6.83 15.84 -13.79
N GLY A 643 7.50 14.81 -13.32
CA GLY A 643 8.95 14.69 -13.33
C GLY A 643 9.63 15.07 -12.01
N TYR A 644 8.91 15.68 -11.08
CA TYR A 644 9.40 16.10 -9.76
C TYR A 644 8.58 15.46 -8.65
N ASN A 645 9.28 15.06 -7.56
CA ASN A 645 8.66 14.38 -6.42
C ASN A 645 9.44 14.70 -5.14
N PHE A 646 8.79 14.68 -3.98
CA PHE A 646 9.45 14.83 -2.67
C PHE A 646 10.08 13.55 -2.16
N ASP A 647 9.50 12.41 -2.51
CA ASP A 647 9.98 11.11 -2.12
C ASP A 647 11.15 10.64 -3.01
N GLY A 648 11.79 9.54 -2.65
CA GLY A 648 12.79 8.92 -3.51
C GLY A 648 14.16 9.57 -3.51
N ILE A 649 14.54 10.26 -2.44
CA ILE A 649 15.92 10.72 -2.26
C ILE A 649 16.79 9.54 -1.79
N GLN A 650 17.86 9.26 -2.53
CA GLN A 650 18.82 8.24 -2.12
C GLN A 650 19.56 8.66 -0.84
N ASN A 651 19.97 7.68 -0.07
CA ASN A 651 20.83 7.90 1.07
C ASN A 651 22.16 7.12 0.88
N PRO A 652 23.30 7.80 0.64
CA PRO A 652 23.44 9.26 0.55
C PRO A 652 22.77 9.86 -0.70
N GLY A 653 22.34 11.13 -0.61
CA GLY A 653 21.78 11.85 -1.75
C GLY A 653 22.80 12.00 -2.89
N VAL A 654 22.31 11.95 -4.12
CA VAL A 654 23.12 11.94 -5.33
C VAL A 654 22.79 13.17 -6.19
N ALA A 655 23.83 13.87 -6.65
CA ALA A 655 23.66 14.98 -7.57
C ALA A 655 23.23 14.52 -8.97
N ARG A 656 22.33 15.26 -9.62
CA ARG A 656 21.96 15.02 -11.00
C ARG A 656 23.07 15.45 -11.96
N LEU A 657 23.10 14.88 -13.13
CA LEU A 657 24.11 15.22 -14.15
C LEU A 657 24.02 16.73 -14.52
N GLY A 658 25.16 17.42 -14.33
CA GLY A 658 25.30 18.86 -14.58
C GLY A 658 24.98 19.75 -13.37
N ASP A 659 24.52 19.20 -12.27
CA ASP A 659 24.35 19.92 -11.01
C ASP A 659 25.69 20.01 -10.22
N ALA A 660 25.73 20.91 -9.24
CA ALA A 660 26.79 20.95 -8.27
C ALA A 660 26.80 19.67 -7.39
N PRO A 661 27.93 19.31 -6.78
CA PRO A 661 27.97 18.18 -5.86
C PRO A 661 26.91 18.27 -4.76
N PHE A 662 26.31 17.13 -4.42
CA PHE A 662 25.26 17.06 -3.41
C PHE A 662 25.75 17.54 -2.04
N ASN A 663 24.95 18.41 -1.43
CA ASN A 663 25.12 18.88 -0.05
C ASN A 663 23.77 18.77 0.68
N ALA A 664 23.67 17.90 1.66
CA ALA A 664 22.45 17.62 2.40
C ALA A 664 21.81 18.86 3.06
N ALA A 665 22.60 19.90 3.37
CA ALA A 665 22.09 21.10 4.02
C ALA A 665 21.50 22.15 3.06
N THR A 666 21.88 22.12 1.78
CA THR A 666 21.55 23.18 0.81
C THR A 666 20.99 22.69 -0.51
N THR A 667 21.31 21.46 -0.93
CA THR A 667 20.82 20.91 -2.20
C THR A 667 19.33 20.69 -2.13
N ALA A 668 18.58 21.42 -2.96
CA ALA A 668 17.12 21.28 -3.04
C ALA A 668 16.68 20.21 -4.05
N LEU A 669 17.50 19.95 -5.08
CA LEU A 669 17.18 19.03 -6.17
C LEU A 669 18.26 17.96 -6.28
N SER A 670 17.85 16.69 -6.38
CA SER A 670 18.77 15.55 -6.41
C SER A 670 18.26 14.41 -7.30
N MET A 671 19.09 13.40 -7.49
CA MET A 671 18.70 12.16 -8.15
C MET A 671 17.71 11.38 -7.27
N PRO A 672 16.59 10.90 -7.80
CA PRO A 672 15.70 9.97 -7.08
C PRO A 672 16.26 8.55 -7.06
N ASN A 673 15.69 7.70 -6.21
CA ASN A 673 16.05 6.30 -6.05
C ASN A 673 14.97 5.32 -6.57
N PHE A 674 13.87 5.82 -7.13
CA PHE A 674 12.87 5.04 -7.85
C PHE A 674 12.31 5.87 -9.02
N TYR A 675 11.32 5.37 -9.80
CA TYR A 675 11.10 5.83 -11.17
C TYR A 675 9.74 6.47 -11.41
N GLY A 676 8.69 6.03 -10.73
CA GLY A 676 7.34 6.53 -10.93
C GLY A 676 6.79 7.27 -9.72
N ALA A 677 5.94 8.26 -9.95
CA ALA A 677 5.26 9.02 -8.91
C ALA A 677 3.84 9.41 -9.32
N HIS A 678 3.02 9.61 -8.33
CA HIS A 678 1.65 10.11 -8.43
C HIS A 678 1.41 11.16 -7.34
N GLY A 679 0.28 11.89 -7.41
CA GLY A 679 -0.04 12.99 -6.48
C GLY A 679 0.07 14.36 -7.12
N HIS A 680 0.31 14.43 -8.42
CA HIS A 680 0.29 15.67 -9.21
C HIS A 680 -1.14 16.20 -9.38
N ASP A 681 -1.27 17.33 -10.07
CA ASP A 681 -2.57 17.91 -10.39
C ASP A 681 -3.49 16.87 -11.07
N PRO A 682 -4.67 16.59 -10.49
CA PRO A 682 -5.59 15.57 -11.00
C PRO A 682 -6.16 15.88 -12.39
N GLU A 683 -6.10 17.13 -12.83
CA GLU A 683 -6.55 17.53 -14.17
C GLU A 683 -5.60 17.06 -15.29
N LEU A 684 -4.39 16.67 -14.95
CA LEU A 684 -3.42 16.18 -15.93
C LEU A 684 -3.84 14.79 -16.45
N PRO A 685 -3.87 14.58 -17.77
CA PRO A 685 -4.24 13.28 -18.35
C PRO A 685 -3.40 12.11 -17.82
N VAL A 686 -2.14 12.36 -17.47
CA VAL A 686 -1.23 11.35 -16.93
C VAL A 686 -1.63 10.89 -15.53
N MET A 687 -2.43 11.68 -14.79
CA MET A 687 -3.01 11.36 -13.50
C MET A 687 -4.41 10.73 -13.62
N SER A 688 -4.93 10.57 -14.83
CA SER A 688 -6.25 9.95 -15.03
C SER A 688 -6.30 8.56 -14.41
N ALA A 689 -7.30 8.33 -13.59
CA ALA A 689 -7.64 7.04 -13.02
C ALA A 689 -8.48 6.19 -13.98
N THR A 690 -8.52 4.89 -13.72
CA THR A 690 -9.37 3.94 -14.44
C THR A 690 -10.80 4.01 -13.94
N PHE A 691 -11.77 3.81 -14.85
CA PHE A 691 -13.15 3.47 -14.54
C PHE A 691 -13.68 2.50 -15.61
N ILE A 692 -14.10 1.34 -15.15
CA ILE A 692 -14.73 0.30 -15.97
C ILE A 692 -15.90 -0.26 -15.15
N ALA A 693 -17.10 -0.32 -15.71
CA ALA A 693 -18.26 -0.87 -15.04
C ALA A 693 -19.03 -1.81 -15.96
N ALA A 694 -19.48 -2.95 -15.45
CA ALA A 694 -20.30 -3.89 -16.20
C ALA A 694 -21.29 -4.62 -15.27
N GLY A 695 -22.45 -4.98 -15.78
CA GLY A 695 -23.46 -5.72 -15.03
C GLY A 695 -24.89 -5.41 -15.43
N PRO A 696 -25.89 -5.98 -14.74
CA PRO A 696 -27.29 -5.90 -15.13
C PRO A 696 -27.85 -4.47 -15.24
N GLN A 697 -27.33 -3.54 -14.43
CA GLN A 697 -27.79 -2.15 -14.39
C GLN A 697 -26.85 -1.20 -15.15
N ILE A 698 -25.81 -1.71 -15.78
CA ILE A 698 -24.82 -0.93 -16.53
C ILE A 698 -25.11 -1.06 -18.03
N ARG A 699 -25.02 0.04 -18.77
CA ARG A 699 -25.10 0.05 -20.23
C ARG A 699 -23.86 -0.58 -20.84
N GLU A 700 -24.06 -1.45 -21.79
CA GLU A 700 -22.99 -2.08 -22.56
C GLU A 700 -22.43 -1.11 -23.61
N GLU A 701 -21.17 -1.34 -24.02
CA GLU A 701 -20.50 -0.61 -25.10
C GLU A 701 -20.58 0.92 -24.95
N THR A 702 -20.52 1.40 -23.71
CA THR A 702 -20.65 2.82 -23.40
C THR A 702 -19.28 3.44 -23.08
N THR A 703 -18.98 4.56 -23.72
CA THR A 703 -17.77 5.34 -23.41
C THR A 703 -18.15 6.73 -22.96
N ILE A 704 -17.73 7.11 -21.74
CA ILE A 704 -17.90 8.47 -21.24
C ILE A 704 -16.60 9.25 -21.39
N PRO A 705 -16.63 10.50 -21.89
CA PRO A 705 -15.40 11.25 -22.15
C PRO A 705 -14.67 11.64 -20.86
N ARG A 706 -15.43 11.93 -19.80
CA ARG A 706 -14.87 12.41 -18.52
C ARG A 706 -15.83 12.16 -17.36
N MET A 707 -15.25 11.79 -16.23
CA MET A 707 -15.90 11.72 -14.92
C MET A 707 -14.93 12.13 -13.82
N ARG A 708 -15.39 12.12 -12.58
CA ARG A 708 -14.55 12.31 -11.39
C ARG A 708 -14.64 11.09 -10.47
N ASN A 709 -13.58 10.76 -9.76
CA ASN A 709 -13.58 9.65 -8.79
C ASN A 709 -14.70 9.78 -7.74
N ILE A 710 -15.05 10.99 -7.35
CA ILE A 710 -16.15 11.26 -6.41
C ILE A 710 -17.55 10.92 -6.97
N ASP A 711 -17.69 10.69 -8.27
CA ASP A 711 -18.96 10.33 -8.89
C ASP A 711 -19.30 8.83 -8.71
N VAL A 712 -18.33 8.03 -8.25
CA VAL A 712 -18.49 6.58 -8.03
C VAL A 712 -19.46 6.28 -6.88
N ALA A 713 -19.31 6.92 -5.71
CA ALA A 713 -20.18 6.67 -4.57
C ALA A 713 -21.66 6.99 -4.85
N PRO A 714 -22.02 8.18 -5.36
CA PRO A 714 -23.43 8.47 -5.65
C PRO A 714 -24.00 7.55 -6.75
N THR A 715 -23.18 7.09 -7.71
CA THR A 715 -23.59 6.11 -8.72
C THR A 715 -23.90 4.75 -8.08
N ILE A 716 -23.06 4.26 -7.16
CA ILE A 716 -23.34 3.03 -6.39
C ILE A 716 -24.60 3.20 -5.55
N MET A 717 -24.79 4.32 -4.88
CA MET A 717 -25.99 4.59 -4.10
C MET A 717 -27.26 4.54 -4.98
N GLN A 718 -27.20 5.12 -6.17
CA GLN A 718 -28.29 5.06 -7.14
C GLN A 718 -28.61 3.61 -7.57
N ILE A 719 -27.59 2.80 -7.87
CA ILE A 719 -27.76 1.36 -8.18
C ILE A 719 -28.46 0.63 -7.02
N LEU A 720 -28.13 0.99 -5.79
CA LEU A 720 -28.68 0.35 -4.58
C LEU A 720 -30.03 0.92 -4.13
N GLY A 721 -30.55 1.94 -4.83
CA GLY A 721 -31.81 2.63 -4.50
C GLY A 721 -31.70 3.43 -3.20
N VAL A 722 -30.55 4.02 -2.96
CA VAL A 722 -30.23 4.86 -1.80
C VAL A 722 -30.03 6.28 -2.29
N THR A 723 -30.64 7.25 -1.60
CA THR A 723 -30.43 8.66 -1.93
C THR A 723 -29.05 9.10 -1.44
N PRO A 724 -28.20 9.64 -2.32
CA PRO A 724 -26.92 10.22 -1.91
C PRO A 724 -27.13 11.36 -0.92
N HIS A 725 -26.33 11.38 0.14
CA HIS A 725 -26.39 12.42 1.16
C HIS A 725 -24.98 12.96 1.41
N GLN A 726 -24.85 14.30 1.37
CA GLN A 726 -23.59 15.00 1.61
C GLN A 726 -22.43 14.52 0.70
N VAL A 727 -22.70 14.42 -0.59
CA VAL A 727 -21.72 14.10 -1.61
C VAL A 727 -21.46 15.29 -2.55
N ASP A 728 -20.22 15.44 -2.99
CA ASP A 728 -19.82 16.44 -4.02
C ASP A 728 -19.90 15.87 -5.43
N GLY A 729 -19.95 14.56 -5.55
CA GLY A 729 -20.05 13.84 -6.81
C GLY A 729 -21.47 13.77 -7.35
N GLU A 730 -21.58 13.43 -8.61
CA GLU A 730 -22.85 13.30 -9.34
C GLU A 730 -23.06 11.84 -9.77
N VAL A 731 -24.32 11.45 -9.93
CA VAL A 731 -24.67 10.13 -10.46
C VAL A 731 -24.32 10.08 -11.94
N LEU A 732 -23.58 9.08 -12.37
CA LEU A 732 -23.23 8.83 -13.77
C LEU A 732 -24.43 8.21 -14.51
N HIS A 733 -25.46 9.01 -14.80
CA HIS A 733 -26.68 8.55 -15.46
C HIS A 733 -26.42 7.95 -16.84
N GLU A 734 -25.39 8.40 -17.53
CA GLU A 734 -25.02 7.91 -18.86
C GLU A 734 -24.52 6.46 -18.86
N VAL A 735 -24.04 5.95 -17.74
CA VAL A 735 -23.58 4.57 -17.63
C VAL A 735 -24.68 3.63 -17.09
N LEU A 736 -25.76 4.16 -16.56
CA LEU A 736 -26.87 3.38 -15.99
C LEU A 736 -27.94 3.08 -17.05
N ARG A 737 -28.54 1.87 -16.98
CA ARG A 737 -29.68 1.46 -17.84
C ARG A 737 -30.96 2.14 -17.45
#